data_56bfb38223a45d72667f80281a4c82fe
#
_entry.id   56bfb38223a45d72667f80281a4c82fe
#
_cell.length_a   1.000
_cell.length_b   1.000
_cell.length_c   1.000
_cell.angle_alpha   90.00
_cell.angle_beta   90.00
_cell.angle_gamma   90.00
#
_symmetry.space_group_name_H-M   'P 1'
#
loop_
_entity.id
_entity.type
_entity.pdbx_description
1 polymer ?
#
loop_
_entity_poly.entity_id
_entity_poly.type
_entity_poly.pdbx_seq_one_letter_code
_entity_poly.pdbx_strand_id
1 'polypeptide(L)'
;LLYSQVRQSRFLFPGEDPGIPKKHWSVRNSLDLYNVEGWGNGYFGINRLGHLTVHPDRNPDKGLDLYSLALDLHQQGIGLPLLLRFSDILHSRIQTLHSAFAESMNEVGYKSGYTVVYPIKVNQQRHIVEEIATLGKPYGVGLEAGSKPELQAVLALSEEPSHMIVCNGYKDEEYMRLALMGQKLGHQVFIVIEMVQEVDVLLRVAREMGVKPTAGIRIKLSSAGSGRWAESAGEASKFGLNPAQLVRAMDKLKAADSLDVLKLVHFHLGSQIPDIRNIKAAMTEVARYYKELRAMGAEITHVDVGGGLGIDYEGSRSNRPSSTNYSLREYAADIVYTLHEVCEQNGLPVPHIMSESGRALTAHHALLLINVIDVESQQSVPEVLVDTERDHPVLISLWESLQSISQRSIREMYHDAVFAKERARDLYNSGVLSLRDLARADHLYLKVLEAVSQTASRQAHGDILAEVAQVLTDRYFCNFSLFQSLPDSWAIDHLFPIMPIHRLNEEPTRRGTLQDITCDSDGKIDRFVGGQRTKRSLDLHPLRPGEPYILGVLLTGAYQEILGDLHNLFGDTHAVHIRMRNGGYEVSDLVHGDTVTDVLAYVEFHASDLVANFRRKVARAKDLTRQEANSFIADYMEGLDGYTYLESPLEHEEDVHDPVLFMTGELPIEKPAPTSEELAEK
;
A
#
# COMPACT_ATOMS: atom_id res chain seq x y z
N LEU A 1 42.00 -22.23 -53.09
CA LEU A 1 43.04 -22.23 -52.07
C LEU A 1 43.35 -20.79 -51.65
N LEU A 2 42.74 -20.39 -50.58
CA LEU A 2 43.20 -19.44 -49.55
C LEU A 2 41.97 -18.90 -48.80
N TYR A 3 41.47 -19.74 -47.89
CA TYR A 3 40.59 -19.28 -46.84
C TYR A 3 41.46 -18.60 -45.77
N SER A 4 41.39 -17.29 -45.64
CA SER A 4 41.99 -16.54 -44.54
C SER A 4 41.14 -16.67 -43.30
N GLN A 5 41.77 -17.13 -42.24
CA GLN A 5 41.25 -17.32 -40.89
C GLN A 5 40.71 -16.00 -40.34
N VAL A 6 39.42 -15.95 -40.11
CA VAL A 6 38.81 -14.95 -39.16
C VAL A 6 39.17 -15.42 -37.77
N ARG A 7 40.04 -14.67 -37.09
CA ARG A 7 40.35 -14.86 -35.68
C ARG A 7 39.08 -14.52 -34.86
N GLN A 8 38.44 -15.56 -34.33
CA GLN A 8 37.54 -15.44 -33.19
C GLN A 8 38.36 -15.01 -31.96
N SER A 9 38.46 -13.75 -31.70
CA SER A 9 38.91 -13.26 -30.38
C SER A 9 37.77 -13.45 -29.38
N ARG A 10 37.76 -14.62 -28.73
CA ARG A 10 37.05 -14.78 -27.47
C ARG A 10 37.66 -13.79 -26.46
N PHE A 11 36.96 -12.72 -26.16
CA PHE A 11 37.29 -11.88 -25.01
C PHE A 11 36.99 -12.72 -23.74
N LEU A 12 38.04 -13.25 -23.16
CA LEU A 12 38.08 -13.61 -21.75
C LEU A 12 38.07 -12.30 -20.97
N PHE A 13 37.05 -12.09 -20.21
CA PHE A 13 37.04 -11.05 -19.18
C PHE A 13 38.28 -11.23 -18.29
N PRO A 14 38.92 -10.13 -17.79
CA PRO A 14 40.04 -10.25 -16.88
C PRO A 14 39.61 -11.10 -15.69
N GLY A 15 40.45 -12.12 -15.41
CA GLY A 15 40.17 -13.17 -14.46
C GLY A 15 39.64 -12.65 -13.12
N GLU A 16 38.68 -13.36 -12.60
CA GLU A 16 38.27 -13.29 -11.20
C GLU A 16 39.54 -13.42 -10.34
N ASP A 17 39.76 -12.42 -9.49
CA ASP A 17 40.81 -12.47 -8.49
C ASP A 17 40.50 -13.64 -7.54
N PRO A 18 41.32 -14.69 -7.44
CA PRO A 18 41.02 -15.91 -6.68
C PRO A 18 41.12 -15.71 -5.15
N GLY A 19 41.14 -14.47 -4.67
CA GLY A 19 41.47 -14.15 -3.27
C GLY A 19 40.36 -13.60 -2.38
N ILE A 20 39.20 -13.16 -2.91
CA ILE A 20 38.09 -12.69 -2.07
C ILE A 20 36.94 -13.69 -2.19
N PRO A 21 36.60 -14.45 -1.12
CA PRO A 21 35.41 -15.31 -1.17
C PRO A 21 34.20 -14.43 -1.45
N LYS A 22 33.48 -14.68 -2.58
CA LYS A 22 32.16 -14.06 -2.81
C LYS A 22 31.35 -14.27 -1.53
N LYS A 23 30.99 -13.21 -0.87
CA LYS A 23 30.17 -13.26 0.34
C LYS A 23 28.87 -13.95 -0.04
N HIS A 24 28.65 -15.18 0.43
CA HIS A 24 27.44 -15.94 0.12
C HIS A 24 26.25 -15.11 0.61
N TRP A 25 25.30 -14.81 -0.29
CA TRP A 25 24.07 -14.15 0.09
C TRP A 25 23.29 -15.03 1.06
N SER A 26 22.72 -14.43 2.07
CA SER A 26 21.97 -15.11 3.11
C SER A 26 20.64 -14.42 3.38
N VAL A 27 19.72 -15.12 4.00
CA VAL A 27 18.44 -14.56 4.49
C VAL A 27 18.67 -13.29 5.35
N ARG A 28 19.76 -13.22 6.13
CA ARG A 28 20.09 -12.04 6.92
C ARG A 28 20.33 -10.81 6.04
N ASN A 29 20.97 -10.99 4.89
CA ASN A 29 21.19 -9.87 3.95
C ASN A 29 19.86 -9.33 3.42
N SER A 30 18.88 -10.20 3.15
CA SER A 30 17.54 -9.79 2.70
C SER A 30 16.73 -9.12 3.81
N LEU A 31 16.80 -9.61 5.06
CA LEU A 31 16.20 -8.95 6.22
C LEU A 31 16.70 -7.49 6.36
N ASP A 32 18.01 -7.30 6.21
CA ASP A 32 18.63 -5.97 6.29
C ASP A 32 18.31 -5.10 5.07
N LEU A 33 18.33 -5.68 3.84
CA LEU A 33 18.08 -4.97 2.58
C LEU A 33 16.68 -4.37 2.50
N TYR A 34 15.67 -5.17 2.89
CA TYR A 34 14.25 -4.78 2.89
C TYR A 34 13.79 -4.19 4.24
N ASN A 35 14.69 -4.12 5.24
CA ASN A 35 14.42 -3.57 6.58
C ASN A 35 13.24 -4.24 7.28
N VAL A 36 13.10 -5.57 7.14
CA VAL A 36 11.94 -6.34 7.64
C VAL A 36 11.78 -6.21 9.15
N GLU A 37 12.87 -6.24 9.92
CA GLU A 37 12.85 -6.10 11.38
C GLU A 37 12.38 -4.69 11.80
N GLY A 38 12.64 -3.65 10.99
CA GLY A 38 12.27 -2.28 11.29
C GLY A 38 10.76 -2.04 11.20
N TRP A 39 10.15 -2.32 10.04
CA TRP A 39 8.72 -2.09 9.82
C TRP A 39 7.83 -3.26 10.27
N GLY A 40 8.38 -4.46 10.33
CA GLY A 40 7.62 -5.69 10.60
C GLY A 40 7.10 -5.83 12.03
N ASN A 41 7.65 -5.06 12.98
CA ASN A 41 7.26 -5.07 14.39
C ASN A 41 7.16 -6.49 15.02
N GLY A 42 7.98 -7.44 14.54
CA GLY A 42 7.99 -8.83 14.95
C GLY A 42 6.91 -9.72 14.30
N TYR A 43 6.03 -9.16 13.48
CA TYR A 43 5.00 -9.93 12.77
C TYR A 43 5.52 -10.57 11.48
N PHE A 44 6.67 -10.17 10.96
CA PHE A 44 7.21 -10.65 9.70
C PHE A 44 8.65 -11.13 9.86
N GLY A 45 9.00 -12.18 9.14
CA GLY A 45 10.34 -12.76 9.11
C GLY A 45 10.62 -13.45 7.79
N ILE A 46 11.78 -14.10 7.67
CA ILE A 46 12.17 -14.89 6.50
C ILE A 46 12.64 -16.26 6.99
N ASN A 47 12.09 -17.34 6.42
CA ASN A 47 12.50 -18.70 6.77
C ASN A 47 13.79 -19.14 6.04
N ARG A 48 14.26 -20.36 6.32
CA ARG A 48 15.50 -20.91 5.73
C ARG A 48 15.40 -21.18 4.22
N LEU A 49 14.18 -21.30 3.70
CA LEU A 49 13.92 -21.48 2.26
C LEU A 49 14.02 -20.17 1.49
N GLY A 50 14.13 -19.05 2.21
CA GLY A 50 14.10 -17.71 1.61
C GLY A 50 12.68 -17.23 1.32
N HIS A 51 11.69 -17.73 2.05
CA HIS A 51 10.30 -17.27 1.94
C HIS A 51 9.95 -16.31 3.08
N LEU A 52 9.17 -15.27 2.76
CA LEU A 52 8.61 -14.36 3.75
C LEU A 52 7.60 -15.11 4.62
N THR A 53 7.65 -14.87 5.93
CA THR A 53 6.77 -15.52 6.91
C THR A 53 6.01 -14.50 7.75
N VAL A 54 4.80 -14.87 8.17
CA VAL A 54 3.99 -14.10 9.12
C VAL A 54 3.95 -14.79 10.47
N HIS A 55 4.14 -14.02 11.55
CA HIS A 55 4.19 -14.46 12.93
C HIS A 55 3.15 -13.69 13.76
N PRO A 56 1.86 -14.03 13.74
CA PRO A 56 0.82 -13.23 14.38
C PRO A 56 0.98 -13.07 15.91
N ASP A 57 1.57 -14.05 16.58
CA ASP A 57 1.90 -14.01 18.01
C ASP A 57 3.34 -13.49 18.29
N ARG A 58 4.05 -13.00 17.24
CA ARG A 58 5.45 -12.57 17.27
C ARG A 58 6.43 -13.66 17.70
N ASN A 59 6.05 -14.92 17.59
CA ASN A 59 6.93 -16.04 17.85
C ASN A 59 7.58 -16.52 16.55
N PRO A 60 8.90 -16.35 16.37
CA PRO A 60 9.59 -16.72 15.13
C PRO A 60 9.55 -18.22 14.83
N ASP A 61 9.30 -19.07 15.84
CA ASP A 61 9.21 -20.53 15.65
C ASP A 61 7.85 -20.99 15.09
N LYS A 62 6.86 -20.09 14.99
CA LYS A 62 5.49 -20.37 14.54
C LYS A 62 5.09 -19.50 13.34
N GLY A 63 5.99 -19.37 12.39
CA GLY A 63 5.74 -18.57 11.17
C GLY A 63 4.92 -19.34 10.13
N LEU A 64 3.96 -18.67 9.50
CA LEU A 64 3.29 -19.13 8.30
C LEU A 64 4.05 -18.68 7.07
N ASP A 65 4.40 -19.60 6.19
CA ASP A 65 5.10 -19.36 4.92
C ASP A 65 4.13 -18.79 3.89
N LEU A 66 4.35 -17.53 3.48
CA LEU A 66 3.44 -16.83 2.56
C LEU A 66 3.53 -17.33 1.13
N TYR A 67 4.70 -17.79 0.67
CA TYR A 67 4.83 -18.31 -0.68
C TYR A 67 4.10 -19.64 -0.83
N SER A 68 4.30 -20.57 0.12
CA SER A 68 3.57 -21.82 0.16
C SER A 68 2.06 -21.60 0.26
N LEU A 69 1.62 -20.66 1.11
CA LEU A 69 0.21 -20.28 1.23
C LEU A 69 -0.36 -19.76 -0.10
N ALA A 70 0.36 -18.87 -0.79
CA ALA A 70 -0.09 -18.32 -2.08
C ALA A 70 -0.27 -19.42 -3.13
N LEU A 71 0.65 -20.38 -3.19
CA LEU A 71 0.55 -21.52 -4.10
C LEU A 71 -0.61 -22.47 -3.74
N ASP A 72 -0.81 -22.73 -2.46
CA ASP A 72 -1.93 -23.56 -1.98
C ASP A 72 -3.30 -22.92 -2.34
N LEU A 73 -3.45 -21.61 -2.14
CA LEU A 73 -4.67 -20.89 -2.48
C LEU A 73 -4.88 -20.86 -4.00
N HIS A 74 -3.81 -20.67 -4.77
CA HIS A 74 -3.89 -20.71 -6.24
C HIS A 74 -4.36 -22.08 -6.75
N GLN A 75 -3.84 -23.19 -6.17
CA GLN A 75 -4.30 -24.53 -6.50
C GLN A 75 -5.79 -24.77 -6.16
N GLN A 76 -6.34 -24.01 -5.22
CA GLN A 76 -7.77 -24.00 -4.89
C GLN A 76 -8.60 -23.08 -5.80
N GLY A 77 -7.99 -22.47 -6.82
CA GLY A 77 -8.67 -21.60 -7.78
C GLY A 77 -8.76 -20.13 -7.35
N ILE A 78 -8.01 -19.71 -6.33
CA ILE A 78 -7.97 -18.32 -5.90
C ILE A 78 -6.78 -17.64 -6.58
N GLY A 79 -7.08 -16.75 -7.55
CA GLY A 79 -6.07 -16.04 -8.34
C GLY A 79 -5.39 -14.88 -7.61
N LEU A 80 -4.37 -14.31 -8.27
CA LEU A 80 -3.75 -13.05 -7.86
C LEU A 80 -4.31 -11.90 -8.73
N PRO A 81 -4.36 -10.67 -8.22
CA PRO A 81 -3.92 -10.20 -6.89
C PRO A 81 -4.79 -10.73 -5.75
N LEU A 82 -4.19 -10.87 -4.56
CA LEU A 82 -4.83 -11.50 -3.40
C LEU A 82 -4.51 -10.73 -2.11
N LEU A 83 -5.53 -10.29 -1.41
CA LEU A 83 -5.38 -9.67 -0.09
C LEU A 83 -5.48 -10.74 1.00
N LEU A 84 -4.44 -10.86 1.83
CA LEU A 84 -4.41 -11.74 2.98
C LEU A 84 -4.66 -10.94 4.26
N ARG A 85 -5.59 -11.40 5.11
CA ARG A 85 -5.95 -10.77 6.38
C ARG A 85 -5.73 -11.76 7.53
N PHE A 86 -4.99 -11.33 8.55
CA PHE A 86 -4.62 -12.15 9.72
C PHE A 86 -5.33 -11.66 10.97
N SER A 87 -6.44 -12.31 11.35
CA SER A 87 -7.25 -11.96 12.53
C SER A 87 -6.45 -11.99 13.83
N ASP A 88 -5.51 -12.92 13.94
CA ASP A 88 -4.65 -13.03 15.14
C ASP A 88 -3.76 -11.81 15.34
N ILE A 89 -3.38 -11.10 14.26
CA ILE A 89 -2.65 -9.82 14.36
C ILE A 89 -3.54 -8.73 14.92
N LEU A 90 -4.83 -8.66 14.54
CA LEU A 90 -5.78 -7.71 15.13
C LEU A 90 -5.86 -7.89 16.65
N HIS A 91 -6.01 -9.16 17.10
CA HIS A 91 -6.02 -9.47 18.53
C HIS A 91 -4.73 -9.04 19.24
N SER A 92 -3.57 -9.40 18.67
CA SER A 92 -2.26 -9.00 19.19
C SER A 92 -2.10 -7.48 19.29
N ARG A 93 -2.62 -6.72 18.32
CA ARG A 93 -2.58 -5.24 18.32
C ARG A 93 -3.48 -4.64 19.40
N ILE A 94 -4.71 -5.15 19.56
CA ILE A 94 -5.62 -4.72 20.64
C ILE A 94 -4.96 -4.95 22.00
N GLN A 95 -4.45 -6.15 22.24
CA GLN A 95 -3.77 -6.51 23.48
C GLN A 95 -2.55 -5.61 23.76
N THR A 96 -1.71 -5.39 22.75
CA THR A 96 -0.49 -4.57 22.88
C THR A 96 -0.82 -3.12 23.24
N LEU A 97 -1.85 -2.55 22.60
CA LEU A 97 -2.28 -1.17 22.88
C LEU A 97 -2.86 -1.03 24.29
N HIS A 98 -3.74 -1.97 24.67
CA HIS A 98 -4.31 -1.98 26.01
C HIS A 98 -3.22 -2.15 27.09
N SER A 99 -2.27 -3.04 26.88
CA SER A 99 -1.18 -3.31 27.84
C SER A 99 -0.29 -2.07 28.02
N ALA A 100 0.04 -1.34 26.95
CA ALA A 100 0.87 -0.13 27.03
C ALA A 100 0.24 0.97 27.93
N PHE A 101 -1.09 1.15 27.81
CA PHE A 101 -1.80 2.09 28.69
C PHE A 101 -1.91 1.56 30.11
N ALA A 102 -2.22 0.28 30.31
CA ALA A 102 -2.32 -0.32 31.62
C ALA A 102 -0.99 -0.25 32.41
N GLU A 103 0.14 -0.53 31.75
CA GLU A 103 1.47 -0.39 32.34
C GLU A 103 1.75 1.07 32.75
N SER A 104 1.53 2.04 31.86
CA SER A 104 1.73 3.46 32.16
C SER A 104 0.82 3.97 33.28
N MET A 105 -0.43 3.51 33.34
CA MET A 105 -1.36 3.83 34.44
C MET A 105 -0.90 3.26 35.79
N ASN A 106 -0.41 2.02 35.78
CA ASN A 106 0.09 1.38 37.00
C ASN A 106 1.34 2.09 37.55
N GLU A 107 2.24 2.59 36.67
CA GLU A 107 3.46 3.29 37.07
C GLU A 107 3.20 4.55 37.90
N VAL A 108 2.09 5.27 37.62
CA VAL A 108 1.72 6.52 38.33
C VAL A 108 0.54 6.36 39.27
N GLY A 109 -0.01 5.15 39.38
CA GLY A 109 -1.20 4.92 40.21
C GLY A 109 -2.46 5.61 39.71
N TYR A 110 -2.65 5.71 38.39
CA TYR A 110 -3.82 6.32 37.74
C TYR A 110 -5.10 5.58 38.12
N LYS A 111 -6.07 6.24 38.71
CA LYS A 111 -7.28 5.63 39.35
C LYS A 111 -8.46 5.46 38.41
N SER A 112 -8.30 5.60 37.12
CA SER A 112 -9.33 5.39 36.12
C SER A 112 -8.90 4.35 35.09
N GLY A 113 -9.60 4.20 33.97
CA GLY A 113 -9.36 3.18 32.96
C GLY A 113 -8.98 3.75 31.60
N TYR A 114 -8.75 2.82 30.67
CA TYR A 114 -8.47 3.09 29.26
C TYR A 114 -9.40 2.26 28.38
N THR A 115 -9.91 2.85 27.31
CA THR A 115 -10.64 2.18 26.23
C THR A 115 -10.07 2.57 24.88
N VAL A 116 -9.69 1.60 24.08
CA VAL A 116 -9.44 1.84 22.65
C VAL A 116 -10.78 1.85 21.92
N VAL A 117 -10.98 2.84 21.08
CA VAL A 117 -12.13 2.97 20.18
C VAL A 117 -11.65 2.74 18.76
N TYR A 118 -12.33 1.87 18.04
CA TYR A 118 -12.01 1.60 16.63
C TYR A 118 -12.91 2.46 15.72
N PRO A 119 -12.35 3.45 15.01
CA PRO A 119 -13.08 4.19 13.98
C PRO A 119 -13.28 3.27 12.76
N ILE A 120 -14.53 2.90 12.49
CA ILE A 120 -14.79 1.91 11.43
C ILE A 120 -14.38 2.41 10.03
N LYS A 121 -14.34 3.74 9.82
CA LYS A 121 -13.84 4.36 8.57
C LYS A 121 -12.43 3.93 8.16
N VAL A 122 -11.62 3.43 9.10
CA VAL A 122 -10.24 3.00 8.82
C VAL A 122 -10.22 1.72 7.97
N ASN A 123 -11.14 0.81 8.24
CA ASN A 123 -11.49 -0.32 7.38
C ASN A 123 -12.91 -0.76 7.75
N GLN A 124 -13.88 -0.42 6.89
CA GLN A 124 -15.31 -0.63 7.11
C GLN A 124 -15.77 -2.03 6.71
N GLN A 125 -14.87 -2.87 6.20
CA GLN A 125 -15.22 -4.23 5.83
C GLN A 125 -15.85 -4.95 7.04
N ARG A 126 -17.01 -5.56 6.81
CA ARG A 126 -17.82 -6.20 7.87
C ARG A 126 -17.00 -7.11 8.75
N HIS A 127 -16.21 -8.00 8.14
CA HIS A 127 -15.37 -8.96 8.86
C HIS A 127 -14.38 -8.30 9.82
N ILE A 128 -13.77 -7.17 9.41
CA ILE A 128 -12.80 -6.45 10.25
C ILE A 128 -13.50 -5.82 11.45
N VAL A 129 -14.68 -5.23 11.24
CA VAL A 129 -15.44 -4.60 12.32
C VAL A 129 -15.95 -5.66 13.30
N GLU A 130 -16.50 -6.77 12.80
CA GLU A 130 -16.96 -7.91 13.62
C GLU A 130 -15.82 -8.56 14.40
N GLU A 131 -14.67 -8.77 13.76
CA GLU A 131 -13.46 -9.33 14.42
C GLU A 131 -12.98 -8.42 15.54
N ILE A 132 -12.85 -7.11 15.30
CA ILE A 132 -12.42 -6.15 16.32
C ILE A 132 -13.42 -6.09 17.48
N ALA A 133 -14.72 -6.05 17.19
CA ALA A 133 -15.75 -6.07 18.23
C ALA A 133 -15.69 -7.35 19.08
N THR A 134 -15.52 -8.51 18.43
CA THR A 134 -15.46 -9.83 19.10
C THR A 134 -14.17 -10.01 19.90
N LEU A 135 -13.02 -9.81 19.27
CA LEU A 135 -11.70 -9.96 19.88
C LEU A 135 -11.41 -8.87 20.93
N GLY A 136 -12.01 -7.71 20.75
CA GLY A 136 -11.89 -6.56 21.64
C GLY A 136 -12.78 -6.62 22.88
N LYS A 137 -13.78 -7.52 22.94
CA LYS A 137 -14.71 -7.65 24.05
C LYS A 137 -14.05 -7.79 25.43
N PRO A 138 -13.01 -8.62 25.62
CA PRO A 138 -12.31 -8.73 26.91
C PRO A 138 -11.59 -7.43 27.35
N TYR A 139 -11.32 -6.53 26.41
CA TYR A 139 -10.61 -5.26 26.61
C TYR A 139 -11.56 -4.04 26.60
N GLY A 140 -12.86 -4.26 26.45
CA GLY A 140 -13.85 -3.19 26.40
C GLY A 140 -13.69 -2.27 25.18
N VAL A 141 -13.26 -2.81 24.01
CA VAL A 141 -13.07 -2.01 22.79
C VAL A 141 -14.39 -1.36 22.38
N GLY A 142 -14.36 -0.04 22.15
CA GLY A 142 -15.48 0.73 21.59
C GLY A 142 -15.40 0.84 20.07
N LEU A 143 -16.52 1.26 19.44
CA LEU A 143 -16.58 1.57 18.01
C LEU A 143 -16.89 3.06 17.80
N GLU A 144 -16.30 3.67 16.75
CA GLU A 144 -16.64 5.05 16.34
C GLU A 144 -17.31 5.04 14.98
N ALA A 145 -18.34 5.88 14.84
CA ALA A 145 -19.05 6.13 13.61
C ALA A 145 -19.07 7.62 13.29
N GLY A 146 -18.68 8.01 12.08
CA GLY A 146 -18.63 9.38 11.59
C GLY A 146 -19.74 9.73 10.59
N SER A 147 -20.63 8.78 10.27
CA SER A 147 -21.73 8.95 9.33
C SER A 147 -22.95 8.10 9.70
N LYS A 148 -24.12 8.41 9.09
CA LYS A 148 -25.34 7.61 9.33
C LYS A 148 -25.21 6.15 8.95
N PRO A 149 -24.69 5.79 7.76
CA PRO A 149 -24.47 4.39 7.41
C PRO A 149 -23.54 3.65 8.38
N GLU A 150 -22.46 4.31 8.80
CA GLU A 150 -21.54 3.73 9.79
C GLU A 150 -22.24 3.49 11.13
N LEU A 151 -23.03 4.47 11.62
CA LEU A 151 -23.76 4.31 12.87
C LEU A 151 -24.81 3.18 12.78
N GLN A 152 -25.51 3.05 11.66
CA GLN A 152 -26.45 1.94 11.45
C GLN A 152 -25.74 0.58 11.50
N ALA A 153 -24.58 0.46 10.86
CA ALA A 153 -23.76 -0.76 10.90
C ALA A 153 -23.30 -1.07 12.33
N VAL A 154 -22.75 -0.06 13.05
CA VAL A 154 -22.26 -0.21 14.43
C VAL A 154 -23.39 -0.63 15.37
N LEU A 155 -24.58 -0.01 15.28
CA LEU A 155 -25.74 -0.36 16.11
C LEU A 155 -26.24 -1.79 15.84
N ALA A 156 -26.18 -2.24 14.58
CA ALA A 156 -26.60 -3.59 14.21
C ALA A 156 -25.61 -4.69 14.66
N LEU A 157 -24.30 -4.37 14.67
CA LEU A 157 -23.24 -5.30 15.07
C LEU A 157 -23.01 -5.36 16.59
N SER A 158 -23.47 -4.36 17.34
CA SER A 158 -23.26 -4.26 18.78
C SER A 158 -24.28 -5.11 19.55
N GLU A 159 -24.00 -6.40 19.72
CA GLU A 159 -24.90 -7.32 20.39
C GLU A 159 -25.01 -7.09 21.91
N GLU A 160 -23.96 -6.56 22.55
CA GLU A 160 -23.93 -6.32 24.00
C GLU A 160 -24.48 -4.95 24.37
N PRO A 161 -25.42 -4.86 25.32
CA PRO A 161 -26.04 -3.58 25.72
C PRO A 161 -25.06 -2.53 26.26
N SER A 162 -23.89 -2.94 26.77
CA SER A 162 -22.91 -2.00 27.35
C SER A 162 -21.82 -1.57 26.40
N HIS A 163 -21.92 -1.87 25.10
CA HIS A 163 -20.90 -1.52 24.13
C HIS A 163 -20.73 0.00 23.99
N MET A 164 -19.47 0.46 23.99
CA MET A 164 -19.17 1.89 23.86
C MET A 164 -19.21 2.30 22.40
N ILE A 165 -19.96 3.37 22.09
CA ILE A 165 -20.10 3.93 20.74
C ILE A 165 -19.76 5.43 20.80
N VAL A 166 -18.85 5.89 19.95
CA VAL A 166 -18.51 7.30 19.78
C VAL A 166 -19.07 7.79 18.45
N CYS A 167 -19.86 8.87 18.51
CA CYS A 167 -20.52 9.45 17.36
C CYS A 167 -19.84 10.77 16.98
N ASN A 168 -18.94 10.72 16.01
CA ASN A 168 -18.22 11.86 15.44
C ASN A 168 -18.89 12.39 14.16
N GLY A 169 -18.25 13.35 13.48
CA GLY A 169 -18.69 13.91 12.20
C GLY A 169 -19.89 14.85 12.31
N TYR A 170 -20.39 15.33 11.19
CA TYR A 170 -21.57 16.18 11.14
C TYR A 170 -22.84 15.38 11.43
N LYS A 171 -23.72 15.97 12.26
CA LYS A 171 -24.92 15.29 12.72
C LYS A 171 -26.15 16.15 12.43
N ASP A 172 -27.03 15.59 11.62
CA ASP A 172 -28.39 16.08 11.45
C ASP A 172 -29.33 15.46 12.51
N GLU A 173 -30.60 15.79 12.43
CA GLU A 173 -31.60 15.28 13.36
C GLU A 173 -31.75 13.75 13.30
N GLU A 174 -31.68 13.16 12.13
CA GLU A 174 -31.79 11.72 11.95
C GLU A 174 -30.60 10.98 12.58
N TYR A 175 -29.39 11.49 12.40
CA TYR A 175 -28.20 10.95 13.08
C TYR A 175 -28.36 11.03 14.60
N MET A 176 -28.83 12.17 15.14
CA MET A 176 -29.05 12.34 16.59
C MET A 176 -30.09 11.33 17.11
N ARG A 177 -31.18 11.09 16.35
CA ARG A 177 -32.19 10.08 16.70
C ARG A 177 -31.60 8.67 16.74
N LEU A 178 -30.80 8.29 15.76
CA LEU A 178 -30.11 6.98 15.73
C LEU A 178 -29.19 6.80 16.94
N ALA A 179 -28.36 7.80 17.25
CA ALA A 179 -27.46 7.77 18.40
C ALA A 179 -28.21 7.62 19.73
N LEU A 180 -29.31 8.39 19.90
CA LEU A 180 -30.15 8.31 21.10
C LEU A 180 -30.96 7.00 21.19
N MET A 181 -31.31 6.37 20.05
CA MET A 181 -31.88 5.02 20.03
C MET A 181 -30.86 4.02 20.58
N GLY A 182 -29.60 4.06 20.13
CA GLY A 182 -28.53 3.24 20.68
C GLY A 182 -28.40 3.37 22.19
N GLN A 183 -28.49 4.59 22.71
CA GLN A 183 -28.47 4.86 24.14
C GLN A 183 -29.70 4.25 24.87
N LYS A 184 -30.87 4.30 24.25
CA LYS A 184 -32.12 3.67 24.79
C LYS A 184 -32.02 2.14 24.79
N LEU A 185 -31.26 1.55 23.85
CA LEU A 185 -31.00 0.12 23.79
C LEU A 185 -29.97 -0.34 24.83
N GLY A 186 -29.37 0.59 25.57
CA GLY A 186 -28.44 0.31 26.69
C GLY A 186 -26.97 0.48 26.33
N HIS A 187 -26.63 0.90 25.11
CA HIS A 187 -25.25 1.21 24.72
C HIS A 187 -24.74 2.48 25.41
N GLN A 188 -23.44 2.53 25.66
CA GLN A 188 -22.76 3.72 26.15
C GLN A 188 -22.40 4.62 24.97
N VAL A 189 -23.33 5.48 24.55
CA VAL A 189 -23.16 6.33 23.37
C VAL A 189 -22.68 7.73 23.76
N PHE A 190 -21.54 8.16 23.22
CA PHE A 190 -21.04 9.53 23.32
C PHE A 190 -21.32 10.29 22.02
N ILE A 191 -22.16 11.32 22.06
CA ILE A 191 -22.48 12.16 20.91
C ILE A 191 -21.55 13.37 20.94
N VAL A 192 -20.53 13.39 20.08
CA VAL A 192 -19.47 14.41 20.09
C VAL A 192 -19.93 15.65 19.31
N ILE A 193 -20.10 16.76 19.99
CA ILE A 193 -20.49 18.06 19.42
C ILE A 193 -19.29 18.64 18.65
N GLU A 194 -19.47 18.85 17.36
CA GLU A 194 -18.47 19.43 16.45
C GLU A 194 -18.83 20.85 15.99
N MET A 195 -20.07 21.23 16.13
CA MET A 195 -20.60 22.57 15.82
C MET A 195 -21.55 23.06 16.89
N VAL A 196 -21.57 24.39 17.15
CA VAL A 196 -22.39 24.98 18.22
C VAL A 196 -23.90 24.74 18.07
N GLN A 197 -24.39 24.67 16.80
CA GLN A 197 -25.81 24.40 16.53
C GLN A 197 -26.22 22.96 16.85
N GLU A 198 -25.29 22.01 16.88
CA GLU A 198 -25.60 20.62 17.26
C GLU A 198 -26.10 20.51 18.71
N VAL A 199 -25.73 21.46 19.60
CA VAL A 199 -26.26 21.52 20.97
C VAL A 199 -27.78 21.65 20.97
N ASP A 200 -28.31 22.57 20.15
CA ASP A 200 -29.77 22.82 20.12
C ASP A 200 -30.53 21.62 19.54
N VAL A 201 -29.97 21.00 18.47
CA VAL A 201 -30.56 19.81 17.85
C VAL A 201 -30.57 18.65 18.83
N LEU A 202 -29.43 18.39 19.50
CA LEU A 202 -29.29 17.30 20.47
C LEU A 202 -30.29 17.43 21.60
N LEU A 203 -30.36 18.60 22.23
CA LEU A 203 -31.27 18.86 23.38
C LEU A 203 -32.73 18.75 22.97
N ARG A 204 -33.10 19.23 21.78
CA ARG A 204 -34.45 19.12 21.24
C ARG A 204 -34.85 17.68 21.01
N VAL A 205 -34.03 16.93 20.25
CA VAL A 205 -34.31 15.53 19.90
C VAL A 205 -34.31 14.63 21.14
N ALA A 206 -33.38 14.85 22.06
CA ALA A 206 -33.34 14.14 23.34
C ALA A 206 -34.62 14.34 24.19
N ARG A 207 -35.15 15.55 24.21
CA ARG A 207 -36.43 15.87 24.89
C ARG A 207 -37.61 15.17 24.19
N GLU A 208 -37.67 15.21 22.86
CA GLU A 208 -38.73 14.53 22.08
C GLU A 208 -38.72 13.01 22.31
N MET A 209 -37.55 12.42 22.42
CA MET A 209 -37.38 10.98 22.65
C MET A 209 -37.46 10.56 24.13
N GLY A 210 -37.46 11.53 25.06
CA GLY A 210 -37.43 11.24 26.49
C GLY A 210 -36.16 10.53 26.95
N VAL A 211 -34.99 10.93 26.40
CA VAL A 211 -33.67 10.37 26.71
C VAL A 211 -32.78 11.49 27.22
N LYS A 212 -32.02 11.22 28.28
CA LYS A 212 -30.93 12.11 28.71
C LYS A 212 -29.67 11.76 27.91
N PRO A 213 -29.18 12.65 27.03
CA PRO A 213 -28.04 12.34 26.19
C PRO A 213 -26.73 12.30 26.99
N THR A 214 -25.76 11.54 26.51
CA THR A 214 -24.35 11.65 26.93
C THR A 214 -23.57 12.32 25.82
N ALA A 215 -23.16 13.57 26.06
CA ALA A 215 -22.48 14.40 25.08
C ALA A 215 -20.97 14.44 25.29
N GLY A 216 -20.25 14.50 24.18
CA GLY A 216 -18.86 14.92 24.10
C GLY A 216 -18.76 16.31 23.43
N ILE A 217 -17.62 16.95 23.56
CA ILE A 217 -17.32 18.18 22.85
C ILE A 217 -15.94 18.12 22.23
N ARG A 218 -15.84 18.35 20.90
CA ARG A 218 -14.57 18.38 20.20
C ARG A 218 -13.97 19.78 20.23
N ILE A 219 -12.75 19.85 20.70
CA ILE A 219 -11.98 21.10 20.79
C ILE A 219 -10.99 21.20 19.63
N LYS A 220 -10.80 22.38 19.08
CA LYS A 220 -9.71 22.74 18.21
C LYS A 220 -8.51 23.12 19.05
N LEU A 221 -7.37 22.46 18.82
CA LEU A 221 -6.13 22.80 19.49
C LEU A 221 -5.37 23.86 18.69
N SER A 222 -4.59 24.69 19.37
CA SER A 222 -3.68 25.63 18.72
C SER A 222 -2.40 24.93 18.23
N SER A 223 -2.05 23.81 18.85
CA SER A 223 -0.94 22.96 18.40
C SER A 223 -1.25 22.35 17.04
N ALA A 224 -0.46 22.72 16.03
CA ALA A 224 -0.58 22.16 14.70
C ALA A 224 -0.04 20.72 14.68
N GLY A 225 -0.72 19.80 14.01
CA GLY A 225 -0.17 18.51 13.63
C GLY A 225 1.06 18.68 12.73
N SER A 226 1.88 17.66 12.62
CA SER A 226 2.96 17.57 11.64
C SER A 226 2.67 16.46 10.63
N GLY A 227 3.37 16.50 9.48
CA GLY A 227 3.19 15.51 8.43
C GLY A 227 2.15 15.89 7.39
N ARG A 228 1.71 14.93 6.59
CA ARG A 228 0.81 15.16 5.42
C ARG A 228 -0.59 15.65 5.79
N TRP A 229 -1.05 15.35 7.00
CA TRP A 229 -2.37 15.74 7.52
C TRP A 229 -2.32 16.90 8.52
N ALA A 230 -1.26 17.72 8.49
CA ALA A 230 -1.13 18.88 9.39
C ALA A 230 -2.30 19.85 9.27
N GLU A 231 -2.88 20.01 8.07
CA GLU A 231 -4.04 20.88 7.83
C GLU A 231 -5.35 20.33 8.43
N SER A 232 -5.40 19.06 8.81
CA SER A 232 -6.58 18.48 9.49
C SER A 232 -6.62 18.75 10.99
N ALA A 233 -5.59 19.38 11.54
CA ALA A 233 -5.44 19.76 12.94
C ALA A 233 -5.29 21.28 13.08
N GLY A 234 -5.28 21.77 14.34
CA GLY A 234 -5.11 23.18 14.65
C GLY A 234 -6.36 24.03 14.37
N GLU A 235 -6.20 25.35 14.36
CA GLU A 235 -7.29 26.32 14.18
C GLU A 235 -7.98 26.19 12.80
N ALA A 236 -7.24 25.78 11.77
CA ALA A 236 -7.75 25.54 10.41
C ALA A 236 -8.53 24.24 10.27
N SER A 237 -8.58 23.40 11.30
CA SER A 237 -9.32 22.13 11.25
C SER A 237 -10.77 22.32 10.81
N LYS A 238 -11.24 21.44 9.93
CA LYS A 238 -12.62 21.40 9.46
C LYS A 238 -13.62 21.19 10.60
N PHE A 239 -13.25 20.46 11.64
CA PHE A 239 -14.12 20.03 12.75
C PHE A 239 -13.66 20.55 14.09
N GLY A 240 -14.61 20.63 15.04
CA GLY A 240 -14.38 21.04 16.41
C GLY A 240 -14.60 22.54 16.67
N LEU A 241 -14.65 22.90 17.91
CA LEU A 241 -14.97 24.24 18.41
C LEU A 241 -13.70 24.98 18.77
N ASN A 242 -13.57 26.22 18.32
CA ASN A 242 -12.57 27.15 18.81
C ASN A 242 -12.99 27.69 20.21
N PRO A 243 -12.14 28.40 20.97
CA PRO A 243 -12.45 28.85 22.33
C PRO A 243 -13.74 29.63 22.43
N ALA A 244 -14.02 30.54 21.48
CA ALA A 244 -15.24 31.34 21.50
C ALA A 244 -16.51 30.50 21.25
N GLN A 245 -16.42 29.53 20.36
CA GLN A 245 -17.49 28.57 20.06
C GLN A 245 -17.70 27.62 21.24
N LEU A 246 -16.63 27.21 21.92
CA LEU A 246 -16.67 26.35 23.09
C LEU A 246 -17.44 27.04 24.24
N VAL A 247 -17.09 28.27 24.55
CA VAL A 247 -17.80 29.07 25.57
C VAL A 247 -19.28 29.19 25.21
N ARG A 248 -19.62 29.50 23.96
CA ARG A 248 -21.02 29.55 23.49
C ARG A 248 -21.77 28.24 23.67
N ALA A 249 -21.11 27.09 23.37
CA ALA A 249 -21.72 25.79 23.59
C ALA A 249 -21.99 25.53 25.09
N MET A 250 -21.03 25.86 25.95
CA MET A 250 -21.17 25.76 27.41
C MET A 250 -22.30 26.64 27.91
N ASP A 251 -22.41 27.89 27.44
CA ASP A 251 -23.49 28.81 27.83
C ASP A 251 -24.87 28.29 27.40
N LYS A 252 -24.99 27.68 26.21
CA LYS A 252 -26.24 27.04 25.76
C LYS A 252 -26.63 25.86 26.65
N LEU A 253 -25.68 24.98 26.98
CA LEU A 253 -25.92 23.85 27.88
C LEU A 253 -26.34 24.34 29.28
N LYS A 254 -25.68 25.36 29.79
CA LYS A 254 -26.00 25.97 31.07
C LYS A 254 -27.39 26.63 31.08
N ALA A 255 -27.74 27.37 30.01
CA ALA A 255 -29.05 28.01 29.89
C ALA A 255 -30.20 27.00 29.79
N ALA A 256 -29.91 25.79 29.29
CA ALA A 256 -30.85 24.66 29.20
C ALA A 256 -30.84 23.76 30.45
N ASP A 257 -30.12 24.13 31.51
CA ASP A 257 -29.92 23.33 32.73
C ASP A 257 -29.46 21.89 32.40
N SER A 258 -28.50 21.77 31.44
CA SER A 258 -28.10 20.52 30.87
C SER A 258 -26.55 20.36 30.82
N LEU A 259 -25.80 21.04 31.67
CA LEU A 259 -24.33 20.90 31.75
C LEU A 259 -23.89 19.47 32.13
N ASP A 260 -24.74 18.79 32.86
CA ASP A 260 -24.51 17.42 33.33
C ASP A 260 -24.59 16.38 32.26
N VAL A 261 -25.04 16.72 31.03
CA VAL A 261 -24.98 15.82 29.87
C VAL A 261 -23.57 15.76 29.26
N LEU A 262 -22.74 16.79 29.48
CA LEU A 262 -21.38 16.84 28.91
C LEU A 262 -20.40 16.02 29.74
N LYS A 263 -19.96 14.91 29.20
CA LYS A 263 -19.13 13.93 29.90
C LYS A 263 -17.76 13.66 29.22
N LEU A 264 -17.57 14.09 27.97
CA LEU A 264 -16.40 13.79 27.19
C LEU A 264 -15.79 15.07 26.60
N VAL A 265 -14.45 15.17 26.67
CA VAL A 265 -13.64 16.08 25.84
C VAL A 265 -12.94 15.26 24.79
N HIS A 266 -13.10 15.64 23.52
CA HIS A 266 -12.47 15.00 22.37
C HIS A 266 -11.61 15.99 21.59
N PHE A 267 -10.51 15.51 21.03
CA PHE A 267 -9.71 16.23 20.05
C PHE A 267 -9.09 15.27 19.05
N HIS A 268 -8.62 15.80 17.93
CA HIS A 268 -7.96 14.99 16.90
C HIS A 268 -6.80 15.77 16.27
N LEU A 269 -5.60 15.21 16.30
CA LEU A 269 -4.37 15.83 15.80
C LEU A 269 -4.08 15.57 14.33
N GLY A 270 -4.89 14.79 13.64
CA GLY A 270 -4.64 14.31 12.30
C GLY A 270 -4.32 12.81 12.27
N SER A 271 -3.98 12.28 11.10
CA SER A 271 -3.63 10.88 10.90
C SER A 271 -2.11 10.73 10.85
N GLN A 272 -1.59 9.54 11.22
CA GLN A 272 -0.17 9.18 11.06
C GLN A 272 0.78 10.26 11.60
N ILE A 273 0.70 10.59 12.90
CA ILE A 273 1.55 11.61 13.55
C ILE A 273 2.97 11.06 13.69
N PRO A 274 3.98 11.65 13.03
CA PRO A 274 5.32 11.08 13.02
C PRO A 274 6.18 11.47 14.22
N ASP A 275 5.84 12.55 14.96
CA ASP A 275 6.67 13.13 15.99
C ASP A 275 5.95 13.20 17.34
N ILE A 276 6.53 12.55 18.37
CA ILE A 276 6.00 12.50 19.73
C ILE A 276 5.82 13.91 20.36
N ARG A 277 6.63 14.89 19.95
CA ARG A 277 6.53 16.27 20.47
C ARG A 277 5.18 16.90 20.20
N ASN A 278 4.54 16.54 19.08
CA ASN A 278 3.21 17.05 18.76
C ASN A 278 2.15 16.48 19.69
N ILE A 279 2.28 15.21 20.06
CA ILE A 279 1.38 14.56 21.04
C ILE A 279 1.54 15.21 22.42
N LYS A 280 2.78 15.44 22.88
CA LYS A 280 3.06 16.13 24.15
C LYS A 280 2.48 17.53 24.19
N ALA A 281 2.68 18.31 23.14
CA ALA A 281 2.14 19.68 23.05
C ALA A 281 0.60 19.67 23.11
N ALA A 282 -0.03 18.78 22.36
CA ALA A 282 -1.48 18.63 22.38
C ALA A 282 -2.00 18.21 23.74
N MET A 283 -1.37 17.24 24.39
CA MET A 283 -1.81 16.78 25.71
C MET A 283 -1.71 17.86 26.77
N THR A 284 -0.68 18.71 26.71
CA THR A 284 -0.56 19.89 27.60
C THR A 284 -1.73 20.83 27.40
N GLU A 285 -2.14 21.11 26.19
CA GLU A 285 -3.27 21.97 25.86
C GLU A 285 -4.60 21.35 26.28
N VAL A 286 -4.82 20.08 25.99
CA VAL A 286 -6.03 19.31 26.34
C VAL A 286 -6.24 19.25 27.86
N ALA A 287 -5.18 18.95 28.60
CA ALA A 287 -5.25 18.91 30.05
C ALA A 287 -5.68 20.30 30.66
N ARG A 288 -5.30 21.39 29.99
CA ARG A 288 -5.79 22.74 30.35
C ARG A 288 -7.28 22.91 30.04
N TYR A 289 -7.76 22.47 28.87
CA TYR A 289 -9.19 22.50 28.53
C TYR A 289 -10.01 21.64 29.51
N TYR A 290 -9.52 20.44 29.84
CA TYR A 290 -10.17 19.58 30.83
C TYR A 290 -10.39 20.32 32.16
N LYS A 291 -9.36 20.97 32.70
CA LYS A 291 -9.42 21.78 33.92
C LYS A 291 -10.43 22.91 33.79
N GLU A 292 -10.39 23.72 32.73
CA GLU A 292 -11.25 24.87 32.54
C GLU A 292 -12.73 24.47 32.38
N LEU A 293 -13.03 23.44 31.59
CA LEU A 293 -14.41 22.96 31.42
C LEU A 293 -15.01 22.45 32.74
N ARG A 294 -14.22 21.78 33.58
CA ARG A 294 -14.64 21.38 34.90
C ARG A 294 -14.87 22.61 35.82
N ALA A 295 -14.02 23.61 35.73
CA ALA A 295 -14.21 24.87 36.48
C ALA A 295 -15.46 25.62 36.03
N MET A 296 -15.89 25.49 34.76
CA MET A 296 -17.16 26.04 34.27
C MET A 296 -18.40 25.22 34.70
N GLY A 297 -18.21 24.09 35.39
CA GLY A 297 -19.28 23.26 35.96
C GLY A 297 -19.62 22.01 35.19
N ALA A 298 -18.90 21.68 34.12
CA ALA A 298 -19.11 20.43 33.42
C ALA A 298 -18.50 19.23 34.19
N GLU A 299 -19.25 18.15 34.29
CA GLU A 299 -18.80 16.93 34.97
C GLU A 299 -18.09 15.96 33.96
N ILE A 300 -17.00 16.46 33.36
CA ILE A 300 -16.23 15.66 32.43
C ILE A 300 -15.64 14.41 33.13
N THR A 301 -15.92 13.24 32.59
CA THR A 301 -15.47 11.95 33.10
C THR A 301 -14.55 11.24 32.13
N HIS A 302 -14.54 11.64 30.85
CA HIS A 302 -13.78 11.01 29.80
C HIS A 302 -12.95 12.02 28.99
N VAL A 303 -11.75 11.62 28.59
CA VAL A 303 -10.92 12.35 27.62
C VAL A 303 -10.58 11.42 26.48
N ASP A 304 -11.09 11.75 25.31
CA ASP A 304 -10.76 11.04 24.07
C ASP A 304 -9.65 11.80 23.34
N VAL A 305 -8.49 11.18 23.26
CA VAL A 305 -7.31 11.75 22.61
C VAL A 305 -7.37 11.62 21.08
N GLY A 306 -8.49 11.12 20.55
CA GLY A 306 -8.70 10.95 19.13
C GLY A 306 -7.76 9.94 18.48
N GLY A 307 -7.63 10.05 17.18
CA GLY A 307 -6.72 9.24 16.38
C GLY A 307 -5.34 9.87 16.20
N GLY A 308 -4.58 9.30 15.29
CA GLY A 308 -3.27 9.82 14.90
C GLY A 308 -2.08 9.01 15.37
N LEU A 309 -2.26 8.03 16.25
CA LEU A 309 -1.20 7.06 16.58
C LEU A 309 -0.67 6.45 15.28
N GLY A 310 0.58 6.76 14.96
CA GLY A 310 1.22 6.40 13.70
C GLY A 310 1.79 4.99 13.71
N ILE A 311 2.09 4.52 12.50
CA ILE A 311 2.81 3.27 12.22
C ILE A 311 4.12 3.60 11.51
N ASP A 312 5.18 2.90 11.85
CA ASP A 312 6.47 3.05 11.18
C ASP A 312 6.55 2.13 9.95
N TYR A 313 5.93 2.57 8.84
CA TYR A 313 5.98 1.83 7.56
C TYR A 313 7.39 1.76 6.97
N GLU A 314 8.26 2.69 7.33
CA GLU A 314 9.63 2.71 6.82
C GLU A 314 10.60 1.92 7.69
N GLY A 315 10.22 1.61 8.94
CA GLY A 315 11.12 1.01 9.92
C GLY A 315 12.32 1.90 10.25
N SER A 316 12.20 3.20 10.06
CA SER A 316 13.30 4.16 10.18
C SER A 316 13.34 4.86 11.54
N ARG A 317 12.31 4.72 12.35
CA ARG A 317 12.12 5.41 13.63
C ARG A 317 12.40 6.91 13.55
N SER A 318 11.83 7.55 12.55
CA SER A 318 12.07 8.96 12.23
C SER A 318 10.77 9.77 12.21
N ASN A 319 10.89 11.10 12.11
CA ASN A 319 9.77 12.00 11.95
C ASN A 319 9.33 12.20 10.49
N ARG A 320 9.67 11.26 9.60
CA ARG A 320 9.20 11.27 8.21
C ARG A 320 7.71 10.90 8.12
N PRO A 321 6.98 11.34 7.07
CA PRO A 321 5.53 11.16 6.99
C PRO A 321 5.05 9.71 7.08
N SER A 322 5.82 8.74 6.56
CA SER A 322 5.48 7.31 6.61
C SER A 322 6.23 6.56 7.74
N SER A 323 6.69 7.29 8.78
CA SER A 323 7.40 6.73 9.93
C SER A 323 6.91 7.34 11.24
N THR A 324 7.45 6.87 12.37
CA THR A 324 7.24 7.45 13.71
C THR A 324 8.54 7.43 14.49
N ASN A 325 8.82 8.49 15.26
CA ASN A 325 10.02 8.58 16.11
C ASN A 325 9.79 8.14 17.55
N TYR A 326 8.68 7.45 17.82
CA TYR A 326 8.28 7.01 19.17
C TYR A 326 7.73 5.59 19.17
N SER A 327 7.75 4.98 20.32
CA SER A 327 7.13 3.68 20.60
C SER A 327 5.70 3.84 21.13
N LEU A 328 4.92 2.77 21.07
CA LEU A 328 3.59 2.72 21.67
C LEU A 328 3.60 3.01 23.18
N ARG A 329 4.63 2.54 23.89
CA ARG A 329 4.80 2.80 25.32
C ARG A 329 5.02 4.30 25.60
N GLU A 330 5.87 4.98 24.82
CA GLU A 330 6.07 6.43 24.96
C GLU A 330 4.80 7.21 24.68
N TYR A 331 4.03 6.80 23.66
CA TYR A 331 2.73 7.38 23.36
C TYR A 331 1.77 7.28 24.55
N ALA A 332 1.61 6.08 25.12
CA ALA A 332 0.73 5.85 26.25
C ALA A 332 1.19 6.60 27.52
N ALA A 333 2.50 6.57 27.79
CA ALA A 333 3.08 7.25 28.94
C ALA A 333 2.86 8.77 28.89
N ASP A 334 3.10 9.41 27.74
CA ASP A 334 2.92 10.87 27.59
C ASP A 334 1.47 11.31 27.84
N ILE A 335 0.49 10.51 27.38
CA ILE A 335 -0.93 10.79 27.61
C ILE A 335 -1.30 10.63 29.09
N VAL A 336 -0.95 9.47 29.67
CA VAL A 336 -1.30 9.12 31.05
C VAL A 336 -0.65 10.08 32.05
N TYR A 337 0.65 10.34 31.90
CA TYR A 337 1.42 11.17 32.85
C TYR A 337 0.96 12.63 32.80
N THR A 338 0.71 13.18 31.61
CA THR A 338 0.23 14.56 31.48
C THR A 338 -1.14 14.76 32.16
N LEU A 339 -2.09 13.85 31.95
CA LEU A 339 -3.40 13.93 32.60
C LEU A 339 -3.30 13.69 34.11
N HIS A 340 -2.48 12.73 34.53
CA HIS A 340 -2.27 12.47 35.96
C HIS A 340 -1.70 13.68 36.70
N GLU A 341 -0.64 14.28 36.16
CA GLU A 341 0.03 15.45 36.78
C GLU A 341 -0.92 16.64 36.92
N VAL A 342 -1.65 16.97 35.86
CA VAL A 342 -2.60 18.11 35.92
C VAL A 342 -3.74 17.85 36.91
N CYS A 343 -4.25 16.62 36.97
CA CYS A 343 -5.31 16.27 37.94
C CYS A 343 -4.80 16.31 39.37
N GLU A 344 -3.60 15.77 39.65
CA GLU A 344 -3.00 15.81 40.98
C GLU A 344 -2.73 17.23 41.45
N GLN A 345 -2.09 18.06 40.63
CA GLN A 345 -1.77 19.46 40.97
C GLN A 345 -3.00 20.33 41.25
N ASN A 346 -4.14 19.98 40.66
CA ASN A 346 -5.37 20.79 40.77
C ASN A 346 -6.48 20.14 41.61
N GLY A 347 -6.22 18.96 42.22
CA GLY A 347 -7.23 18.24 43.01
C GLY A 347 -8.43 17.76 42.18
N LEU A 348 -8.24 17.48 40.91
CA LEU A 348 -9.27 17.01 39.97
C LEU A 348 -9.33 15.48 39.92
N PRO A 349 -10.51 14.89 39.70
CA PRO A 349 -10.60 13.46 39.43
C PRO A 349 -9.90 13.14 38.09
N VAL A 350 -9.17 12.02 38.02
CA VAL A 350 -8.58 11.58 36.79
C VAL A 350 -9.65 11.03 35.81
N PRO A 351 -9.68 11.46 34.54
CA PRO A 351 -10.69 11.03 33.58
C PRO A 351 -10.39 9.59 33.07
N HIS A 352 -11.42 8.92 32.56
CA HIS A 352 -11.22 7.73 31.73
C HIS A 352 -10.62 8.15 30.39
N ILE A 353 -9.54 7.47 29.95
CA ILE A 353 -8.84 7.79 28.72
C ILE A 353 -9.42 6.95 27.58
N MET A 354 -9.68 7.59 26.45
CA MET A 354 -10.07 6.93 25.20
C MET A 354 -9.10 7.31 24.10
N SER A 355 -8.87 6.42 23.13
CA SER A 355 -8.12 6.74 21.92
C SER A 355 -8.72 6.07 20.69
N GLU A 356 -8.78 6.83 19.58
CA GLU A 356 -9.31 6.35 18.29
C GLU A 356 -8.19 5.81 17.40
N SER A 357 -7.51 4.75 17.86
CA SER A 357 -6.24 4.25 17.28
C SER A 357 -6.44 3.26 16.15
N GLY A 358 -7.31 3.54 15.14
CA GLY A 358 -7.69 2.61 14.10
C GLY A 358 -6.52 2.11 13.24
N ARG A 359 -5.69 3.02 12.70
CA ARG A 359 -4.50 2.64 11.91
C ARG A 359 -3.56 1.71 12.69
N ALA A 360 -3.33 1.99 13.95
CA ALA A 360 -2.46 1.20 14.79
C ALA A 360 -3.00 -0.22 15.08
N LEU A 361 -4.31 -0.40 15.01
CA LEU A 361 -4.94 -1.71 15.10
C LEU A 361 -4.84 -2.49 13.81
N THR A 362 -5.12 -1.85 12.66
CA THR A 362 -5.37 -2.59 11.41
C THR A 362 -4.18 -2.64 10.45
N ALA A 363 -3.23 -1.70 10.46
CA ALA A 363 -2.20 -1.63 9.42
C ALA A 363 -1.47 -2.97 9.19
N HIS A 364 -1.04 -3.65 10.26
CA HIS A 364 -0.23 -4.86 10.16
C HIS A 364 -1.01 -6.13 9.79
N HIS A 365 -2.35 -6.13 9.92
CA HIS A 365 -3.13 -7.36 9.78
C HIS A 365 -3.33 -7.79 8.33
N ALA A 366 -3.12 -6.91 7.37
CA ALA A 366 -3.34 -7.21 5.96
C ALA A 366 -2.11 -6.92 5.11
N LEU A 367 -1.96 -7.71 4.06
CA LEU A 367 -0.97 -7.56 3.01
C LEU A 367 -1.56 -7.99 1.66
N LEU A 368 -1.11 -7.33 0.59
CA LEU A 368 -1.50 -7.65 -0.78
C LEU A 368 -0.40 -8.47 -1.46
N LEU A 369 -0.76 -9.60 -2.07
CA LEU A 369 0.10 -10.38 -2.95
C LEU A 369 -0.21 -10.05 -4.40
N ILE A 370 0.83 -9.75 -5.17
CA ILE A 370 0.75 -9.45 -6.61
C ILE A 370 1.78 -10.27 -7.37
N ASN A 371 1.43 -10.79 -8.54
CA ASN A 371 2.39 -11.44 -9.41
C ASN A 371 2.95 -10.47 -10.45
N VAL A 372 4.23 -10.66 -10.77
CA VAL A 372 4.85 -10.00 -11.92
C VAL A 372 4.47 -10.77 -13.18
N ILE A 373 3.96 -10.06 -14.17
CA ILE A 373 3.51 -10.63 -15.45
C ILE A 373 4.57 -10.49 -16.54
N ASP A 374 5.37 -9.40 -16.50
CA ASP A 374 6.41 -9.12 -17.49
C ASP A 374 7.46 -8.15 -16.94
N VAL A 375 8.62 -8.07 -17.60
CA VAL A 375 9.69 -7.13 -17.26
C VAL A 375 10.28 -6.50 -18.52
N GLU A 376 10.12 -5.19 -18.65
CA GLU A 376 10.91 -4.44 -19.61
C GLU A 376 12.32 -4.19 -19.04
N SER A 377 13.27 -5.05 -19.44
CA SER A 377 14.64 -5.00 -18.91
C SER A 377 15.50 -4.00 -19.67
N GLN A 378 16.17 -3.14 -18.92
CA GLN A 378 17.17 -2.18 -19.45
C GLN A 378 18.61 -2.69 -19.30
N GLN A 379 18.83 -3.81 -18.62
CA GLN A 379 20.16 -4.35 -18.32
C GLN A 379 20.50 -5.63 -19.07
N SER A 380 19.51 -6.32 -19.65
CA SER A 380 19.69 -7.59 -20.39
C SER A 380 19.54 -7.38 -21.88
N VAL A 381 20.23 -6.37 -22.44
CA VAL A 381 20.21 -6.14 -23.89
C VAL A 381 21.13 -7.09 -24.62
N PRO A 382 20.74 -7.62 -25.80
CA PRO A 382 21.57 -8.49 -26.61
C PRO A 382 22.89 -7.85 -27.01
N GLU A 383 23.89 -8.67 -27.34
CA GLU A 383 25.13 -8.17 -27.91
C GLU A 383 24.86 -7.59 -29.31
N VAL A 384 25.35 -6.39 -29.56
CA VAL A 384 25.20 -5.72 -30.85
C VAL A 384 26.48 -5.87 -31.67
N LEU A 385 26.38 -6.53 -32.79
CA LEU A 385 27.49 -6.59 -33.77
C LEU A 385 27.55 -5.27 -34.53
N VAL A 386 28.75 -4.69 -34.65
CA VAL A 386 29.01 -3.45 -35.40
C VAL A 386 30.04 -3.73 -36.49
N ASP A 387 29.68 -3.41 -37.73
CA ASP A 387 30.57 -3.44 -38.88
C ASP A 387 31.13 -2.02 -39.10
N THR A 388 32.41 -1.85 -38.74
CA THR A 388 33.09 -0.56 -38.81
C THR A 388 33.28 0.01 -40.22
N GLU A 389 33.07 -0.82 -41.26
CA GLU A 389 33.18 -0.41 -42.65
C GLU A 389 31.83 -0.04 -43.28
N ARG A 390 30.72 -0.59 -42.78
CA ARG A 390 29.40 -0.48 -43.41
C ARG A 390 28.38 0.26 -42.58
N ASP A 391 28.49 0.19 -41.25
CA ASP A 391 27.52 0.80 -40.35
C ASP A 391 27.63 2.32 -40.34
N HIS A 392 26.53 2.94 -39.97
CA HIS A 392 26.49 4.40 -39.86
C HIS A 392 27.45 4.90 -38.75
N PRO A 393 28.17 6.02 -38.94
CA PRO A 393 29.14 6.54 -37.97
C PRO A 393 28.62 6.69 -36.54
N VAL A 394 27.32 6.92 -36.34
CA VAL A 394 26.72 7.03 -35.00
C VAL A 394 26.74 5.68 -34.23
N LEU A 395 26.56 4.55 -34.91
CA LEU A 395 26.67 3.21 -34.32
C LEU A 395 28.13 2.90 -33.97
N ILE A 396 29.04 3.21 -34.90
CA ILE A 396 30.48 3.04 -34.71
C ILE A 396 30.95 3.85 -33.49
N SER A 397 30.51 5.11 -33.36
CA SER A 397 30.87 5.97 -32.22
C SER A 397 30.41 5.42 -30.87
N LEU A 398 29.18 4.88 -30.77
CA LEU A 398 28.70 4.20 -29.55
C LEU A 398 29.52 2.95 -29.24
N TRP A 399 29.83 2.15 -30.23
CA TRP A 399 30.65 0.96 -30.08
C TRP A 399 32.10 1.28 -29.66
N GLU A 400 32.74 2.27 -30.28
CA GLU A 400 34.08 2.77 -29.91
C GLU A 400 34.09 3.30 -28.47
N SER A 401 33.05 3.99 -28.03
CA SER A 401 32.88 4.44 -26.64
C SER A 401 32.90 3.24 -25.68
N LEU A 402 32.22 2.16 -26.01
CA LEU A 402 32.22 0.93 -25.24
C LEU A 402 33.61 0.25 -25.17
N GLN A 403 34.33 0.22 -26.29
CA GLN A 403 35.67 -0.37 -26.36
C GLN A 403 36.74 0.46 -25.62
N SER A 404 36.57 1.76 -25.50
CA SER A 404 37.55 2.67 -24.94
C SER A 404 37.35 3.00 -23.43
N ILE A 405 36.52 2.26 -22.71
CA ILE A 405 36.12 2.53 -21.33
C ILE A 405 37.29 2.67 -20.33
N SER A 406 38.36 1.95 -20.53
CA SER A 406 39.56 2.01 -19.67
C SER A 406 40.49 3.18 -20.01
N GLN A 407 40.29 3.92 -21.09
CA GLN A 407 41.17 4.91 -21.64
C GLN A 407 40.62 6.34 -21.58
N ARG A 408 39.28 6.50 -21.41
CA ARG A 408 38.58 7.79 -21.41
C ARG A 408 38.04 8.14 -20.02
N SER A 409 37.77 9.42 -19.83
CA SER A 409 37.02 9.92 -18.66
C SER A 409 35.59 9.39 -18.66
N ILE A 410 35.13 8.85 -17.55
CA ILE A 410 33.73 8.37 -17.34
C ILE A 410 32.71 9.44 -17.73
N ARG A 411 32.98 10.70 -17.39
CA ARG A 411 32.10 11.83 -17.71
C ARG A 411 32.01 12.10 -19.21
N GLU A 412 33.14 12.03 -19.89
CA GLU A 412 33.19 12.18 -21.35
C GLU A 412 32.41 11.06 -22.04
N MET A 413 32.64 9.81 -21.65
CA MET A 413 31.92 8.67 -22.22
C MET A 413 30.41 8.75 -22.04
N TYR A 414 29.97 9.15 -20.86
CA TYR A 414 28.54 9.33 -20.58
C TYR A 414 27.92 10.36 -21.49
N HIS A 415 28.53 11.56 -21.60
CA HIS A 415 28.00 12.62 -22.45
C HIS A 415 28.06 12.29 -23.94
N ASP A 416 29.15 11.63 -24.40
CA ASP A 416 29.25 11.17 -25.79
C ASP A 416 28.16 10.15 -26.13
N ALA A 417 27.85 9.22 -25.21
CA ALA A 417 26.81 8.22 -25.42
C ALA A 417 25.41 8.86 -25.46
N VAL A 418 25.12 9.82 -24.58
CA VAL A 418 23.86 10.57 -24.59
C VAL A 418 23.70 11.34 -25.90
N PHE A 419 24.74 12.07 -26.32
CA PHE A 419 24.74 12.80 -27.58
C PHE A 419 24.55 11.88 -28.80
N ALA A 420 25.24 10.74 -28.82
CA ALA A 420 25.12 9.79 -29.92
C ALA A 420 23.71 9.17 -30.00
N LYS A 421 23.08 8.88 -28.88
CA LYS A 421 21.69 8.42 -28.81
C LYS A 421 20.71 9.44 -29.38
N GLU A 422 20.83 10.71 -28.97
CA GLU A 422 20.00 11.81 -29.50
C GLU A 422 20.20 11.94 -31.00
N ARG A 423 21.45 11.92 -31.45
CA ARG A 423 21.80 11.99 -32.88
C ARG A 423 21.24 10.82 -33.69
N ALA A 424 21.25 9.59 -33.13
CA ALA A 424 20.64 8.41 -33.79
C ALA A 424 19.13 8.62 -34.00
N ARG A 425 18.44 9.20 -33.03
CA ARG A 425 17.02 9.50 -33.14
C ARG A 425 16.73 10.56 -34.21
N ASP A 426 17.53 11.62 -34.27
CA ASP A 426 17.41 12.65 -35.32
C ASP A 426 17.63 12.05 -36.73
N LEU A 427 18.63 11.19 -36.89
CA LEU A 427 18.93 10.52 -38.14
C LEU A 427 17.78 9.56 -38.54
N TYR A 428 17.18 8.86 -37.60
CA TYR A 428 15.98 8.04 -37.85
C TYR A 428 14.80 8.92 -38.28
N ASN A 429 14.51 9.99 -37.57
CA ASN A 429 13.43 10.93 -37.90
C ASN A 429 13.58 11.57 -39.28
N SER A 430 14.83 11.78 -39.74
CA SER A 430 15.15 12.26 -41.08
C SER A 430 15.22 11.19 -42.17
N GLY A 431 14.93 9.92 -41.82
CA GLY A 431 14.93 8.83 -42.79
C GLY A 431 16.33 8.30 -43.18
N VAL A 432 17.39 8.67 -42.45
CA VAL A 432 18.76 8.26 -42.71
C VAL A 432 19.04 6.88 -42.07
N LEU A 433 18.59 6.66 -40.83
CA LEU A 433 18.70 5.36 -40.15
C LEU A 433 17.42 4.55 -40.33
N SER A 434 17.58 3.24 -40.42
CA SER A 434 16.48 2.29 -40.30
C SER A 434 16.01 2.12 -38.86
N LEU A 435 14.82 1.55 -38.65
CA LEU A 435 14.33 1.19 -37.31
C LEU A 435 15.27 0.18 -36.61
N ARG A 436 15.88 -0.72 -37.38
CA ARG A 436 16.88 -1.69 -36.86
C ARG A 436 18.14 -0.99 -36.36
N ASP A 437 18.61 0.02 -37.09
CA ASP A 437 19.79 0.78 -36.66
C ASP A 437 19.49 1.64 -35.44
N LEU A 438 18.28 2.21 -35.35
CA LEU A 438 17.86 2.90 -34.14
C LEU A 438 17.84 1.96 -32.92
N ALA A 439 17.27 0.74 -33.06
CA ALA A 439 17.26 -0.25 -31.98
C ALA A 439 18.68 -0.66 -31.58
N ARG A 440 19.59 -0.84 -32.57
CA ARG A 440 21.02 -1.13 -32.31
C ARG A 440 21.70 0.02 -31.55
N ALA A 441 21.39 1.26 -31.90
CA ALA A 441 21.90 2.44 -31.21
C ALA A 441 21.42 2.50 -29.75
N ASP A 442 20.14 2.23 -29.51
CA ASP A 442 19.58 2.17 -28.15
C ASP A 442 20.26 1.06 -27.32
N HIS A 443 20.47 -0.12 -27.87
CA HIS A 443 21.17 -1.20 -27.18
C HIS A 443 22.64 -0.88 -26.89
N LEU A 444 23.37 -0.31 -27.84
CA LEU A 444 24.75 0.14 -27.63
C LEU A 444 24.84 1.21 -26.55
N TYR A 445 23.90 2.16 -26.54
CA TYR A 445 23.79 3.16 -25.49
C TYR A 445 23.62 2.53 -24.11
N LEU A 446 22.68 1.60 -23.95
CA LEU A 446 22.47 0.89 -22.68
C LEU A 446 23.73 0.11 -22.23
N LYS A 447 24.43 -0.53 -23.17
CA LYS A 447 25.72 -1.20 -22.87
C LYS A 447 26.80 -0.21 -22.40
N VAL A 448 26.88 0.98 -22.99
CA VAL A 448 27.81 2.01 -22.51
C VAL A 448 27.43 2.45 -21.10
N LEU A 449 26.14 2.67 -20.80
CA LEU A 449 25.68 3.02 -19.45
C LEU A 449 25.96 1.92 -18.43
N GLU A 450 25.75 0.65 -18.80
CA GLU A 450 26.08 -0.49 -17.94
C GLU A 450 27.58 -0.47 -17.58
N ALA A 451 28.46 -0.29 -18.60
CA ALA A 451 29.88 -0.21 -18.41
C ALA A 451 30.32 1.03 -17.58
N VAL A 452 29.67 2.17 -17.78
CA VAL A 452 29.86 3.37 -16.94
C VAL A 452 29.48 3.08 -15.49
N SER A 453 28.34 2.42 -15.25
CA SER A 453 27.87 2.04 -13.92
C SER A 453 28.86 1.13 -13.17
N GLN A 454 29.50 0.20 -13.87
CA GLN A 454 30.46 -0.73 -13.30
C GLN A 454 31.84 -0.09 -13.00
N THR A 455 32.22 0.93 -13.79
CA THR A 455 33.58 1.53 -13.72
C THR A 455 33.59 2.83 -12.90
N ALA A 456 32.48 3.55 -12.80
CA ALA A 456 32.42 4.85 -12.16
C ALA A 456 32.55 4.78 -10.63
N SER A 457 33.33 5.69 -10.04
CA SER A 457 33.45 5.86 -8.59
C SER A 457 32.34 6.75 -8.03
N ARG A 458 31.67 6.35 -6.97
CA ARG A 458 30.65 7.15 -6.29
C ARG A 458 31.14 8.52 -5.81
N GLN A 459 32.40 8.62 -5.40
CA GLN A 459 32.97 9.87 -4.90
C GLN A 459 33.19 10.89 -6.03
N ALA A 460 33.56 10.42 -7.23
CA ALA A 460 33.91 11.30 -8.35
C ALA A 460 32.75 11.51 -9.35
N HIS A 461 31.75 10.61 -9.40
CA HIS A 461 30.74 10.55 -10.46
C HIS A 461 29.33 10.32 -9.90
N GLY A 462 29.03 10.76 -8.68
CA GLY A 462 27.75 10.47 -8.01
C GLY A 462 26.53 11.02 -8.76
N ASP A 463 26.66 12.14 -9.43
CA ASP A 463 25.67 12.77 -10.32
C ASP A 463 25.34 11.85 -11.52
N ILE A 464 26.35 11.43 -12.26
CA ILE A 464 26.21 10.54 -13.42
C ILE A 464 25.65 9.19 -13.01
N LEU A 465 26.14 8.61 -11.90
CA LEU A 465 25.64 7.32 -11.41
C LEU A 465 24.16 7.38 -11.04
N ALA A 466 23.67 8.53 -10.56
CA ALA A 466 22.24 8.70 -10.28
C ALA A 466 21.40 8.71 -11.56
N GLU A 467 21.85 9.41 -12.60
CA GLU A 467 21.19 9.44 -13.91
C GLU A 467 21.24 8.07 -14.60
N VAL A 468 22.41 7.43 -14.63
CA VAL A 468 22.60 6.09 -15.18
C VAL A 468 21.73 5.06 -14.46
N ALA A 469 21.67 5.10 -13.13
CA ALA A 469 20.82 4.20 -12.35
C ALA A 469 19.35 4.37 -12.68
N GLN A 470 18.89 5.59 -12.97
CA GLN A 470 17.52 5.85 -13.38
C GLN A 470 17.22 5.24 -14.77
N VAL A 471 18.14 5.37 -15.73
CA VAL A 471 17.97 4.81 -17.08
C VAL A 471 18.03 3.30 -17.07
N LEU A 472 18.94 2.70 -16.27
CA LEU A 472 19.12 1.25 -16.17
C LEU A 472 18.13 0.57 -15.20
N THR A 473 17.12 1.29 -14.71
CA THR A 473 16.07 0.69 -13.87
C THR A 473 15.07 -0.05 -14.73
N ASP A 474 14.87 -1.33 -14.45
CA ASP A 474 13.90 -2.19 -15.12
C ASP A 474 12.46 -1.78 -14.74
N ARG A 475 11.48 -2.08 -15.59
CA ARG A 475 10.06 -1.92 -15.31
C ARG A 475 9.42 -3.28 -15.14
N TYR A 476 8.93 -3.57 -13.93
CA TYR A 476 8.24 -4.80 -13.59
C TYR A 476 6.73 -4.54 -13.68
N PHE A 477 6.06 -5.17 -14.63
CA PHE A 477 4.61 -5.09 -14.78
C PHE A 477 3.97 -6.10 -13.84
N CYS A 478 3.07 -5.62 -12.98
CA CYS A 478 2.46 -6.39 -11.92
C CYS A 478 0.94 -6.41 -12.09
N ASN A 479 0.34 -7.57 -11.91
CA ASN A 479 -1.10 -7.78 -12.00
C ASN A 479 -1.79 -7.18 -10.76
N PHE A 480 -2.12 -5.92 -10.80
CA PHE A 480 -2.92 -5.18 -9.81
C PHE A 480 -3.28 -3.80 -10.34
N SER A 481 -4.23 -3.11 -9.70
CA SER A 481 -4.49 -1.68 -9.90
C SER A 481 -3.97 -0.90 -8.70
N LEU A 482 -3.10 0.08 -8.93
CA LEU A 482 -2.60 0.99 -7.89
C LEU A 482 -3.74 1.81 -7.28
N PHE A 483 -4.67 2.26 -8.12
CA PHE A 483 -5.80 3.12 -7.73
C PHE A 483 -6.77 2.37 -6.82
N GLN A 484 -7.03 1.09 -7.10
CA GLN A 484 -7.92 0.26 -6.31
C GLN A 484 -7.26 -0.24 -5.02
N SER A 485 -6.00 -0.72 -5.10
CA SER A 485 -5.38 -1.46 -4.00
C SER A 485 -4.50 -0.61 -3.09
N LEU A 486 -3.92 0.49 -3.58
CA LEU A 486 -2.96 1.33 -2.83
C LEU A 486 -3.19 2.83 -3.08
N PRO A 487 -4.42 3.35 -2.88
CA PRO A 487 -4.74 4.73 -3.19
C PRO A 487 -3.87 5.76 -2.44
N ASP A 488 -3.45 5.49 -1.21
CA ASP A 488 -2.56 6.40 -0.47
C ASP A 488 -1.15 6.50 -1.09
N SER A 489 -0.68 5.46 -1.79
CA SER A 489 0.60 5.51 -2.51
C SER A 489 0.52 6.49 -3.68
N TRP A 490 -0.57 6.46 -4.42
CA TRP A 490 -0.84 7.35 -5.54
C TRP A 490 -1.19 8.77 -5.08
N ALA A 491 -2.20 8.92 -4.22
CA ALA A 491 -2.78 10.22 -3.89
C ALA A 491 -1.87 11.10 -3.00
N ILE A 492 -1.09 10.47 -2.13
CA ILE A 492 -0.31 11.20 -1.11
C ILE A 492 1.14 10.69 -0.95
N ASP A 493 1.67 9.97 -1.93
CA ASP A 493 3.04 9.40 -1.88
C ASP A 493 3.32 8.58 -0.60
N HIS A 494 2.31 7.90 -0.01
CA HIS A 494 2.53 7.08 1.17
C HIS A 494 3.39 5.88 0.81
N LEU A 495 4.37 5.56 1.67
CA LEU A 495 5.27 4.43 1.44
C LEU A 495 4.75 3.19 2.16
N PHE A 496 4.66 2.10 1.42
CA PHE A 496 4.42 0.77 1.95
C PHE A 496 5.68 -0.07 1.83
N PRO A 497 5.97 -1.00 2.78
CA PRO A 497 7.00 -2.00 2.57
C PRO A 497 6.62 -2.91 1.40
N ILE A 498 7.49 -3.05 0.41
CA ILE A 498 7.29 -3.92 -0.75
C ILE A 498 8.54 -4.77 -0.91
N MET A 499 8.35 -6.09 -1.12
CA MET A 499 9.45 -7.01 -1.32
C MET A 499 8.99 -8.32 -1.98
N PRO A 500 9.88 -9.09 -2.61
CA PRO A 500 9.58 -10.46 -2.99
C PRO A 500 9.20 -11.31 -1.77
N ILE A 501 8.25 -12.23 -1.93
CA ILE A 501 7.88 -13.16 -0.84
C ILE A 501 8.65 -14.48 -0.88
N HIS A 502 9.49 -14.68 -1.89
CA HIS A 502 10.35 -15.84 -2.08
C HIS A 502 11.72 -15.46 -2.66
N ARG A 503 12.64 -16.43 -2.80
CA ARG A 503 14.01 -16.23 -3.27
C ARG A 503 14.83 -15.25 -2.43
N LEU A 504 14.46 -15.06 -1.16
CA LEU A 504 15.14 -14.13 -0.25
C LEU A 504 16.47 -14.71 0.32
N ASN A 505 16.82 -15.93 -0.05
CA ASN A 505 18.13 -16.55 0.15
C ASN A 505 19.08 -16.36 -1.05
N GLU A 506 18.64 -15.65 -2.10
CA GLU A 506 19.39 -15.28 -3.29
C GLU A 506 19.67 -13.77 -3.32
N GLU A 507 20.77 -13.35 -3.93
CA GLU A 507 21.07 -11.94 -4.11
C GLU A 507 20.18 -11.33 -5.20
N PRO A 508 19.41 -10.27 -4.92
CA PRO A 508 18.67 -9.56 -5.95
C PRO A 508 19.63 -8.74 -6.80
N THR A 509 19.76 -9.13 -8.08
CA THR A 509 20.72 -8.53 -9.01
C THR A 509 20.11 -7.47 -9.91
N ARG A 510 18.81 -7.22 -9.80
CA ARG A 510 18.06 -6.25 -10.61
C ARG A 510 17.55 -5.10 -9.75
N ARG A 511 17.26 -3.99 -10.40
CA ARG A 511 16.56 -2.86 -9.79
C ARG A 511 15.40 -2.48 -10.67
N GLY A 512 14.21 -2.37 -10.09
CA GLY A 512 13.01 -2.10 -10.84
C GLY A 512 12.09 -1.07 -10.19
N THR A 513 11.25 -0.46 -11.01
CA THR A 513 10.01 0.19 -10.62
C THR A 513 8.86 -0.77 -10.90
N LEU A 514 7.75 -0.62 -10.20
CA LEU A 514 6.56 -1.44 -10.42
C LEU A 514 5.55 -0.63 -11.24
N GLN A 515 5.00 -1.26 -12.26
CA GLN A 515 3.93 -0.74 -13.09
C GLN A 515 2.68 -1.58 -12.82
N ASP A 516 1.55 -0.96 -12.65
CA ASP A 516 0.27 -1.66 -12.59
C ASP A 516 -0.26 -1.99 -14.01
N ILE A 517 -1.41 -2.64 -14.10
CA ILE A 517 -2.01 -3.01 -15.40
C ILE A 517 -3.02 -1.98 -15.91
N THR A 518 -3.19 -0.85 -15.23
CA THR A 518 -4.06 0.22 -15.73
C THR A 518 -3.40 0.95 -16.90
N CYS A 519 -4.20 1.64 -17.71
CA CYS A 519 -3.65 2.42 -18.83
C CYS A 519 -3.12 3.79 -18.42
N ASP A 520 -3.23 4.17 -17.14
CA ASP A 520 -2.79 5.48 -16.65
C ASP A 520 -1.29 5.49 -16.35
N SER A 521 -0.60 6.54 -16.75
CA SER A 521 0.84 6.73 -16.51
C SER A 521 1.19 6.89 -15.03
N ASP A 522 0.22 7.23 -14.17
CA ASP A 522 0.38 7.32 -12.72
C ASP A 522 0.27 5.96 -12.02
N GLY A 523 -0.18 4.91 -12.73
CA GLY A 523 -0.27 3.53 -12.23
C GLY A 523 1.12 2.90 -12.02
N LYS A 524 1.97 3.53 -11.20
CA LYS A 524 3.34 3.08 -10.95
C LYS A 524 3.79 3.35 -9.52
N ILE A 525 4.70 2.51 -9.03
CA ILE A 525 5.42 2.73 -7.78
C ILE A 525 6.90 2.92 -8.11
N ASP A 526 7.43 4.12 -7.86
CA ASP A 526 8.82 4.50 -8.09
C ASP A 526 9.52 5.03 -6.83
N ARG A 527 8.88 4.85 -5.66
CA ARG A 527 9.40 5.22 -4.34
C ARG A 527 9.21 4.07 -3.37
N PHE A 528 10.29 3.64 -2.74
CA PHE A 528 10.31 2.46 -1.90
C PHE A 528 10.94 2.74 -0.54
N VAL A 529 10.56 1.93 0.44
CA VAL A 529 11.18 1.91 1.76
C VAL A 529 12.66 1.56 1.62
N GLY A 530 13.52 2.38 2.19
CA GLY A 530 14.97 2.23 2.10
C GLY A 530 15.70 2.44 3.44
N GLY A 531 15.03 2.20 4.56
CA GLY A 531 15.56 2.45 5.88
C GLY A 531 15.77 3.95 6.12
N GLN A 532 16.99 4.44 6.04
CA GLN A 532 17.28 5.86 6.30
C GLN A 532 16.93 6.82 5.16
N ARG A 533 16.68 6.34 3.95
CA ARG A 533 16.31 7.18 2.79
C ARG A 533 15.31 6.45 1.90
N THR A 534 14.39 7.18 1.29
CA THR A 534 13.53 6.65 0.24
C THR A 534 14.38 6.21 -0.96
N LYS A 535 14.18 4.98 -1.43
CA LYS A 535 14.80 4.45 -2.66
C LYS A 535 13.93 4.80 -3.87
N ARG A 536 14.55 4.97 -5.05
CA ARG A 536 13.89 5.21 -6.33
C ARG A 536 13.69 3.93 -7.15
N SER A 537 14.16 2.82 -6.65
CA SER A 537 13.98 1.49 -7.24
C SER A 537 13.99 0.44 -6.14
N LEU A 538 13.30 -0.65 -6.38
CA LEU A 538 13.29 -1.85 -5.55
C LEU A 538 14.37 -2.81 -6.02
N ASP A 539 15.06 -3.46 -5.10
CA ASP A 539 16.01 -4.53 -5.41
C ASP A 539 15.21 -5.82 -5.68
N LEU A 540 15.35 -6.40 -6.88
CA LEU A 540 14.54 -7.50 -7.38
C LEU A 540 15.41 -8.60 -8.02
N HIS A 541 14.81 -9.75 -8.30
CA HIS A 541 15.44 -10.85 -9.01
C HIS A 541 15.02 -10.86 -10.48
N PRO A 542 15.84 -11.36 -11.40
CA PRO A 542 15.40 -11.65 -12.77
C PRO A 542 14.29 -12.70 -12.73
N LEU A 543 13.33 -12.61 -13.66
CA LEU A 543 12.31 -13.63 -13.83
C LEU A 543 12.96 -14.95 -14.29
N ARG A 544 12.33 -16.07 -13.94
CA ARG A 544 12.70 -17.42 -14.37
C ARG A 544 11.52 -18.04 -15.11
N PRO A 545 11.73 -18.62 -16.29
CA PRO A 545 10.67 -19.34 -17.00
C PRO A 545 10.07 -20.43 -16.12
N GLY A 546 8.75 -20.54 -16.12
CA GLY A 546 8.02 -21.56 -15.36
C GLY A 546 8.02 -21.37 -13.83
N GLU A 547 8.53 -20.24 -13.31
CA GLU A 547 8.51 -19.90 -11.87
C GLU A 547 7.74 -18.60 -11.65
N PRO A 548 6.63 -18.60 -10.88
CA PRO A 548 5.92 -17.40 -10.56
C PRO A 548 6.78 -16.45 -9.72
N TYR A 549 6.78 -15.15 -10.04
CA TYR A 549 7.47 -14.15 -9.24
C TYR A 549 6.46 -13.28 -8.52
N ILE A 550 6.34 -13.50 -7.20
CA ILE A 550 5.30 -12.89 -6.36
C ILE A 550 5.93 -11.86 -5.43
N LEU A 551 5.34 -10.67 -5.41
CA LEU A 551 5.68 -9.59 -4.49
C LEU A 551 4.60 -9.44 -3.43
N GLY A 552 5.01 -9.08 -2.22
CA GLY A 552 4.12 -8.68 -1.14
C GLY A 552 4.19 -7.17 -0.92
N VAL A 553 3.02 -6.53 -0.82
CA VAL A 553 2.86 -5.16 -0.33
C VAL A 553 2.30 -5.26 1.07
N LEU A 554 3.09 -4.87 2.08
CA LEU A 554 2.81 -5.14 3.49
C LEU A 554 2.17 -3.91 4.15
N LEU A 555 1.50 -4.14 5.29
CA LEU A 555 0.87 -3.11 6.14
C LEU A 555 -0.27 -2.35 5.45
N THR A 556 -1.05 -3.03 4.60
CA THR A 556 -2.12 -2.43 3.81
C THR A 556 -3.47 -2.36 4.53
N GLY A 557 -3.58 -2.88 5.76
CA GLY A 557 -4.86 -3.08 6.46
C GLY A 557 -5.61 -1.81 6.88
N ALA A 558 -5.01 -0.61 6.72
CA ALA A 558 -5.64 0.65 7.08
C ALA A 558 -5.89 1.52 5.83
N TYR A 559 -7.14 1.88 5.59
CA TYR A 559 -7.65 2.79 4.55
C TYR A 559 -7.61 2.25 3.10
N GLN A 560 -6.67 1.39 2.73
CA GLN A 560 -6.44 1.06 1.33
C GLN A 560 -7.65 0.41 0.65
N GLU A 561 -8.30 -0.53 1.30
CA GLU A 561 -9.45 -1.26 0.74
C GLU A 561 -10.71 -0.39 0.55
N ILE A 562 -10.85 0.68 1.32
CA ILE A 562 -12.07 1.49 1.34
C ILE A 562 -11.94 2.85 0.63
N LEU A 563 -10.73 3.23 0.23
CA LEU A 563 -10.45 4.44 -0.54
C LEU A 563 -10.10 4.13 -2.00
N GLY A 564 -10.19 2.86 -2.42
CA GLY A 564 -9.92 2.43 -3.78
C GLY A 564 -10.85 3.08 -4.81
N ASP A 565 -10.37 3.18 -6.06
CA ASP A 565 -11.10 3.74 -7.20
C ASP A 565 -11.06 2.79 -8.39
N LEU A 566 -12.19 2.66 -9.09
CA LEU A 566 -12.44 1.71 -10.20
C LEU A 566 -11.81 2.16 -11.52
N HIS A 567 -10.59 2.69 -11.52
CA HIS A 567 -9.92 3.08 -12.76
C HIS A 567 -9.78 1.88 -13.72
N ASN A 568 -10.20 2.01 -14.98
CA ASN A 568 -10.35 0.94 -15.96
C ASN A 568 -11.29 -0.22 -15.51
N LEU A 569 -12.15 0.01 -14.53
CA LEU A 569 -13.05 -1.00 -13.96
C LEU A 569 -12.33 -2.21 -13.35
N PHE A 570 -11.13 -2.03 -12.82
CA PHE A 570 -10.53 -3.00 -11.91
C PHE A 570 -11.18 -2.84 -10.54
N GLY A 571 -11.86 -3.88 -10.08
CA GLY A 571 -12.61 -3.89 -8.83
C GLY A 571 -11.80 -4.36 -7.62
N ASP A 572 -12.50 -4.69 -6.53
CA ASP A 572 -11.90 -5.25 -5.33
C ASP A 572 -11.18 -6.56 -5.63
N THR A 573 -10.05 -6.78 -4.94
CA THR A 573 -9.29 -8.03 -5.06
C THR A 573 -9.91 -9.13 -4.20
N HIS A 574 -9.62 -10.40 -4.53
CA HIS A 574 -9.92 -11.50 -3.62
C HIS A 574 -9.31 -11.22 -2.24
N ALA A 575 -10.04 -11.52 -1.17
CA ALA A 575 -9.56 -11.37 0.19
C ALA A 575 -9.77 -12.66 1.00
N VAL A 576 -8.70 -13.16 1.62
CA VAL A 576 -8.70 -14.39 2.40
C VAL A 576 -8.39 -14.07 3.86
N HIS A 577 -9.27 -14.50 4.75
CA HIS A 577 -9.12 -14.37 6.20
C HIS A 577 -8.44 -15.61 6.77
N ILE A 578 -7.32 -15.40 7.44
CA ILE A 578 -6.48 -16.47 7.96
C ILE A 578 -6.40 -16.39 9.48
N ARG A 579 -6.57 -17.55 10.11
CA ARG A 579 -6.32 -17.76 11.53
C ARG A 579 -5.27 -18.85 11.72
N MET A 580 -4.36 -18.63 12.66
CA MET A 580 -3.40 -19.65 13.03
C MET A 580 -4.06 -20.76 13.84
N ARG A 581 -3.72 -22.00 13.52
CA ARG A 581 -4.15 -23.22 14.25
C ARG A 581 -2.95 -24.05 14.61
N ASN A 582 -3.11 -24.98 15.56
CA ASN A 582 -2.04 -25.87 15.99
C ASN A 582 -1.46 -26.66 14.82
N GLY A 583 -0.27 -26.24 14.38
CA GLY A 583 0.48 -26.90 13.31
C GLY A 583 0.19 -26.40 11.87
N GLY A 584 -0.56 -25.31 11.71
CA GLY A 584 -0.85 -24.75 10.38
C GLY A 584 -1.76 -23.52 10.44
N TYR A 585 -2.60 -23.36 9.45
CA TYR A 585 -3.56 -22.26 9.32
C TYR A 585 -4.96 -22.77 8.95
N GLU A 586 -5.94 -21.93 9.14
CA GLU A 586 -7.32 -22.11 8.71
C GLU A 586 -7.74 -20.89 7.90
N VAL A 587 -8.31 -21.12 6.73
CA VAL A 587 -9.06 -20.09 6.01
C VAL A 587 -10.41 -19.94 6.69
N SER A 588 -10.57 -18.88 7.46
CA SER A 588 -11.81 -18.66 8.22
C SER A 588 -12.91 -18.05 7.37
N ASP A 589 -12.55 -17.34 6.32
CA ASP A 589 -13.48 -16.77 5.33
C ASP A 589 -12.76 -16.41 4.03
N LEU A 590 -13.52 -16.39 2.94
CA LEU A 590 -13.09 -15.98 1.60
C LEU A 590 -14.10 -14.98 1.03
N VAL A 591 -13.63 -13.79 0.77
CA VAL A 591 -14.38 -12.77 0.04
C VAL A 591 -13.87 -12.76 -1.39
N HIS A 592 -14.70 -13.16 -2.34
CA HIS A 592 -14.35 -13.06 -3.75
C HIS A 592 -14.25 -11.58 -4.15
N GLY A 593 -13.26 -11.26 -4.96
CA GLY A 593 -13.14 -9.95 -5.57
C GLY A 593 -14.24 -9.72 -6.60
N ASP A 594 -14.35 -8.48 -7.06
CA ASP A 594 -15.40 -8.09 -8.00
C ASP A 594 -15.29 -8.82 -9.33
N THR A 595 -16.42 -9.31 -9.81
CA THR A 595 -16.57 -9.81 -11.18
C THR A 595 -16.73 -8.65 -12.17
N VAL A 596 -16.57 -8.94 -13.46
CA VAL A 596 -16.87 -7.98 -14.53
C VAL A 596 -18.32 -7.47 -14.43
N THR A 597 -19.27 -8.33 -14.06
CA THR A 597 -20.67 -7.95 -13.82
C THR A 597 -20.83 -6.94 -12.69
N ASP A 598 -20.09 -7.12 -11.57
CA ASP A 598 -20.19 -6.25 -10.40
C ASP A 598 -19.71 -4.83 -10.72
N VAL A 599 -18.53 -4.69 -11.31
CA VAL A 599 -17.99 -3.37 -11.67
C VAL A 599 -18.79 -2.68 -12.77
N LEU A 600 -19.34 -3.43 -13.74
CA LEU A 600 -20.22 -2.89 -14.75
C LEU A 600 -21.56 -2.41 -14.17
N ALA A 601 -22.12 -3.13 -13.20
CA ALA A 601 -23.34 -2.72 -12.50
C ALA A 601 -23.15 -1.44 -11.69
N TYR A 602 -21.97 -1.26 -11.10
CA TYR A 602 -21.61 -0.03 -10.36
C TYR A 602 -21.67 1.23 -11.25
N VAL A 603 -21.36 1.09 -12.55
CA VAL A 603 -21.43 2.17 -13.55
C VAL A 603 -22.66 2.05 -14.48
N GLU A 604 -23.73 1.44 -13.99
CA GLU A 604 -25.06 1.37 -14.62
C GLU A 604 -25.14 0.50 -15.90
N PHE A 605 -24.19 -0.41 -16.16
CA PHE A 605 -24.33 -1.43 -17.19
C PHE A 605 -24.90 -2.72 -16.60
N HIS A 606 -26.06 -3.15 -17.08
CA HIS A 606 -26.70 -4.38 -16.61
C HIS A 606 -26.33 -5.56 -17.52
N ALA A 607 -25.90 -6.67 -16.95
CA ALA A 607 -25.48 -7.87 -17.68
C ALA A 607 -26.53 -8.39 -18.64
N SER A 608 -27.83 -8.38 -18.25
CA SER A 608 -28.95 -8.79 -19.11
C SER A 608 -29.02 -7.99 -20.40
N ASP A 609 -28.82 -6.68 -20.33
CA ASP A 609 -28.90 -5.79 -21.50
C ASP A 609 -27.69 -5.96 -22.40
N LEU A 610 -26.51 -6.14 -21.79
CA LEU A 610 -25.26 -6.40 -22.50
C LEU A 610 -25.32 -7.71 -23.28
N VAL A 611 -25.77 -8.79 -22.66
CA VAL A 611 -25.95 -10.10 -23.30
C VAL A 611 -27.00 -10.03 -24.43
N ALA A 612 -28.15 -9.36 -24.20
CA ALA A 612 -29.17 -9.19 -25.22
C ALA A 612 -28.63 -8.38 -26.43
N ASN A 613 -27.87 -7.32 -26.18
CA ASN A 613 -27.25 -6.51 -27.22
C ASN A 613 -26.20 -7.31 -28.00
N PHE A 614 -25.37 -8.07 -27.29
CA PHE A 614 -24.32 -8.91 -27.89
C PHE A 614 -24.93 -10.00 -28.77
N ARG A 615 -25.95 -10.73 -28.30
CA ARG A 615 -26.72 -11.71 -29.10
C ARG A 615 -27.30 -11.11 -30.38
N ARG A 616 -27.82 -9.87 -30.31
CA ARG A 616 -28.33 -9.16 -31.52
C ARG A 616 -27.22 -8.84 -32.51
N LYS A 617 -26.01 -8.50 -32.03
CA LYS A 617 -24.82 -8.27 -32.89
C LYS A 617 -24.38 -9.57 -33.56
N VAL A 618 -24.24 -10.65 -32.80
CA VAL A 618 -23.88 -11.97 -33.32
C VAL A 618 -24.86 -12.46 -34.36
N ALA A 619 -26.18 -12.31 -34.13
CA ALA A 619 -27.22 -12.69 -35.08
C ALA A 619 -27.20 -11.89 -36.41
N ARG A 620 -26.60 -10.71 -36.44
CA ARG A 620 -26.44 -9.86 -37.63
C ARG A 620 -25.12 -10.10 -38.39
N ALA A 621 -24.18 -10.77 -37.79
CA ALA A 621 -22.87 -11.09 -38.40
C ALA A 621 -23.08 -12.13 -39.52
N LYS A 622 -22.64 -11.80 -40.75
CA LYS A 622 -22.88 -12.63 -41.93
C LYS A 622 -21.87 -13.77 -42.09
N ASP A 623 -20.71 -13.62 -41.49
CA ASP A 623 -19.54 -14.52 -41.70
C ASP A 623 -19.34 -15.52 -40.55
N LEU A 624 -20.27 -15.58 -39.58
CA LEU A 624 -20.20 -16.53 -38.46
C LEU A 624 -21.02 -17.80 -38.78
N THR A 625 -20.41 -18.94 -38.56
CA THR A 625 -21.13 -20.22 -38.50
C THR A 625 -22.01 -20.24 -37.22
N ARG A 626 -22.99 -21.12 -37.20
CA ARG A 626 -23.84 -21.31 -36.00
C ARG A 626 -23.03 -21.77 -34.78
N GLN A 627 -21.98 -22.55 -34.99
CA GLN A 627 -21.12 -23.03 -33.92
C GLN A 627 -20.30 -21.88 -33.32
N GLU A 628 -19.66 -21.07 -34.17
CA GLU A 628 -18.92 -19.87 -33.71
C GLU A 628 -19.84 -18.86 -33.00
N ALA A 629 -21.04 -18.64 -33.53
CA ALA A 629 -22.01 -17.76 -32.89
C ALA A 629 -22.41 -18.22 -31.49
N ASN A 630 -22.59 -19.52 -31.28
CA ASN A 630 -22.89 -20.07 -29.96
C ASN A 630 -21.67 -20.00 -29.02
N SER A 631 -20.47 -20.28 -29.52
CA SER A 631 -19.23 -20.15 -28.74
C SER A 631 -19.05 -18.70 -28.29
N PHE A 632 -19.12 -17.71 -29.17
CA PHE A 632 -18.96 -16.29 -28.83
C PHE A 632 -19.94 -15.80 -27.76
N ILE A 633 -21.20 -16.32 -27.82
CA ILE A 633 -22.18 -15.96 -26.79
C ILE A 633 -21.83 -16.63 -25.44
N ALA A 634 -21.37 -17.88 -25.47
CA ALA A 634 -20.93 -18.57 -24.24
C ALA A 634 -19.72 -17.89 -23.62
N ASP A 635 -18.66 -17.65 -24.40
CA ASP A 635 -17.42 -16.98 -23.97
C ASP A 635 -17.72 -15.57 -23.43
N TYR A 636 -18.62 -14.82 -24.09
CA TYR A 636 -19.04 -13.50 -23.61
C TYR A 636 -19.77 -13.56 -22.26
N MET A 637 -20.62 -14.56 -22.05
CA MET A 637 -21.33 -14.74 -20.78
C MET A 637 -20.39 -15.21 -19.67
N GLU A 638 -19.48 -16.13 -19.96
CA GLU A 638 -18.46 -16.60 -19.03
C GLU A 638 -17.54 -15.44 -18.58
N GLY A 639 -17.12 -14.59 -19.53
CA GLY A 639 -16.31 -13.42 -19.23
C GLY A 639 -17.00 -12.37 -18.33
N LEU A 640 -18.35 -12.34 -18.27
CA LEU A 640 -19.08 -11.46 -17.35
C LEU A 640 -18.98 -11.91 -15.89
N ASP A 641 -18.81 -13.21 -15.66
CA ASP A 641 -18.64 -13.81 -14.33
C ASP A 641 -17.15 -13.93 -13.92
N GLY A 642 -16.23 -13.56 -14.83
CA GLY A 642 -14.80 -13.59 -14.61
C GLY A 642 -14.31 -12.52 -13.65
N TYR A 643 -13.10 -12.74 -13.08
CA TYR A 643 -12.40 -11.78 -12.24
C TYR A 643 -11.94 -10.57 -13.08
N THR A 644 -11.86 -9.38 -12.47
CA THR A 644 -11.51 -8.15 -13.23
C THR A 644 -10.02 -8.02 -13.54
N TYR A 645 -9.16 -8.82 -12.92
CA TYR A 645 -7.72 -8.87 -13.14
C TYR A 645 -7.32 -9.99 -14.10
N LEU A 646 -6.03 -10.06 -14.45
CA LEU A 646 -5.54 -11.08 -15.38
C LEU A 646 -5.50 -12.45 -14.73
N GLU A 647 -6.20 -13.40 -15.29
CA GLU A 647 -6.24 -14.81 -14.88
C GLU A 647 -5.19 -15.63 -15.67
N SER A 648 -3.95 -15.18 -15.67
CA SER A 648 -2.86 -15.90 -16.34
C SER A 648 -2.32 -17.01 -15.44
N PRO A 649 -1.79 -18.10 -16.01
CA PRO A 649 -0.98 -19.06 -15.26
C PRO A 649 0.11 -18.32 -14.50
N LEU A 650 0.45 -18.76 -13.29
CA LEU A 650 1.57 -18.18 -12.54
C LEU A 650 2.95 -18.48 -13.17
N GLU A 651 2.98 -19.15 -14.31
CA GLU A 651 4.17 -19.53 -15.04
C GLU A 651 4.52 -18.45 -16.09
N HIS A 652 5.80 -18.10 -16.19
CA HIS A 652 6.32 -17.24 -17.24
C HIS A 652 6.69 -18.11 -18.45
N GLU A 653 6.21 -17.75 -19.64
CA GLU A 653 6.68 -18.34 -20.89
C GLU A 653 8.16 -17.98 -21.11
N GLU A 654 8.94 -18.91 -21.69
CA GLU A 654 10.30 -18.58 -22.12
C GLU A 654 10.21 -17.48 -23.18
N ASP A 655 10.77 -16.31 -22.88
CA ASP A 655 11.10 -15.33 -23.91
C ASP A 655 12.08 -16.01 -24.88
N VAL A 656 11.58 -16.48 -25.99
CA VAL A 656 12.41 -16.86 -27.11
C VAL A 656 13.02 -15.56 -27.63
N HIS A 657 14.09 -15.12 -26.98
CA HIS A 657 14.99 -14.15 -27.58
C HIS A 657 15.55 -14.77 -28.85
N ASP A 658 14.85 -14.55 -29.96
CA ASP A 658 15.33 -14.95 -31.26
C ASP A 658 16.60 -14.13 -31.58
N PRO A 659 17.80 -14.68 -31.47
CA PRO A 659 19.05 -13.97 -31.74
C PRO A 659 19.19 -13.50 -33.19
N VAL A 660 18.24 -13.87 -34.05
CA VAL A 660 18.25 -13.58 -35.50
C VAL A 660 17.89 -12.12 -35.80
N LEU A 661 17.25 -11.38 -34.88
CA LEU A 661 16.81 -10.00 -35.15
C LEU A 661 17.97 -8.99 -35.30
N PHE A 662 19.18 -9.35 -34.88
CA PHE A 662 20.35 -8.44 -34.87
C PHE A 662 21.53 -8.90 -35.77
N MET A 663 21.37 -9.98 -36.52
CA MET A 663 22.36 -10.33 -37.50
C MET A 663 22.25 -9.48 -38.77
N THR A 664 23.40 -9.03 -39.24
CA THR A 664 23.63 -8.19 -40.40
C THR A 664 22.73 -8.51 -41.58
N GLY A 665 22.02 -7.50 -42.03
CA GLY A 665 21.28 -7.29 -43.25
C GLY A 665 21.41 -8.26 -44.42
N GLU A 666 20.66 -9.31 -44.39
CA GLU A 666 20.01 -9.94 -45.55
C GLU A 666 19.15 -11.09 -45.00
N LEU A 667 17.85 -10.87 -44.94
CA LEU A 667 16.90 -11.99 -44.84
C LEU A 667 17.12 -12.87 -46.08
N PRO A 668 17.22 -14.21 -45.96
CA PRO A 668 17.13 -15.05 -47.11
C PRO A 668 15.82 -14.76 -47.83
N ILE A 669 15.88 -14.33 -49.08
CA ILE A 669 14.70 -14.19 -49.93
C ILE A 669 14.05 -15.57 -49.96
N GLU A 670 12.88 -15.71 -49.33
CA GLU A 670 12.06 -16.93 -49.54
C GLU A 670 11.88 -17.09 -51.05
N LYS A 671 12.38 -18.17 -51.58
CA LYS A 671 12.06 -18.55 -52.97
C LYS A 671 10.54 -18.76 -53.00
N PRO A 672 9.84 -18.17 -53.99
CA PRO A 672 8.41 -18.41 -54.15
C PRO A 672 8.17 -19.90 -54.22
N ALA A 673 7.11 -20.37 -53.57
CA ALA A 673 6.69 -21.75 -53.58
C ALA A 673 6.60 -22.24 -55.03
N PRO A 674 7.09 -23.46 -55.33
CA PRO A 674 7.08 -24.00 -56.69
C PRO A 674 5.64 -24.01 -57.21
N THR A 675 5.47 -23.50 -58.42
CA THR A 675 4.19 -23.49 -59.11
C THR A 675 3.73 -24.91 -59.41
N SER A 676 2.43 -25.07 -59.55
CA SER A 676 1.80 -26.39 -59.82
C SER A 676 2.32 -27.13 -61.05
N GLU A 677 3.13 -26.53 -61.90
CA GLU A 677 3.79 -27.15 -63.06
C GLU A 677 5.13 -27.81 -62.69
N GLU A 678 5.82 -27.39 -61.63
CA GLU A 678 7.09 -28.02 -61.20
C GLU A 678 6.90 -29.28 -60.32
N LEU A 679 5.67 -29.55 -59.85
CA LEU A 679 5.34 -30.78 -59.10
C LEU A 679 4.87 -31.93 -59.98
N ALA A 680 4.75 -31.75 -61.31
CA ALA A 680 4.34 -32.80 -62.27
C ALA A 680 5.49 -33.54 -62.94
N GLU A 681 6.75 -33.17 -62.70
CA GLU A 681 7.95 -33.79 -63.27
C GLU A 681 8.86 -34.53 -62.27
N LYS A 682 8.35 -34.95 -61.13
CA LYS A 682 9.09 -35.87 -60.27
C LYS A 682 8.23 -37.05 -59.84
#